data_bb6f0bc55976db7dee07442eeeee457d
#
_entry.id   bb6f0bc55976db7dee07442eeeee457d
#
_cell.length_a   1.000
_cell.length_b   1.000
_cell.length_c   1.000
_cell.angle_alpha   90.00
_cell.angle_beta   90.00
_cell.angle_gamma   90.00
#
_symmetry.space_group_name_H-M   'P 1'
#
loop_
_entity.id
_entity.type
_entity.pdbx_description
1 polymer ?
#
loop_
_entity_poly.entity_id
_entity_poly.type
_entity_poly.pdbx_seq_one_letter_code
_entity_poly.pdbx_strand_id
1 'polypeptide(L)'
;MQRILVVGMAIAFASNGPVVSAQEAGLRPEYGGVREPKSLQPPGGVENQLPPAISGELPESGILGEQGTAGKPLFRTLFDPPAGYTGGTSLFPTEAQSNDHFVPVEDRWRVGSPQWDRYGKGHPAVDDYPFVQGAWWDPYNQNVLKGDYPIAGQDLFLRLGLKSQNLVEYRQTPLPTTPFESTVVPGEIEFFGNPNQFFFAQYNSASIDLFKGDSVFRPFDWRLKANFVFNQNYLKVEELGVVSPDVRDGTNRHRTDWAVEEWFYETKLADMSPNYDFVSIRAGSQFFSSDFRGFIFADTNRAVRLFGNRLSNQDQYNVIWFDQTEKDTNSLLNTFDDRHQNTLILNYYRNDFIFPGYNTEVSFHYNRDQASFKFDDNGFLVRPDPVGVYAPHQVDAYYLGWAGNGHINRFNVSHAAYYVTGNDELNPLAGAQQDINAFMGALELSYDRDWARFRCSYFYASGDSDPTDSQANGFDAIFDNPNFAGGEFSYWNRQQIKLFGVNLVQRQSLIPNLRSSKFQGQTNFVNPGIQLVNAGFDADLTTKLKWINNANYLWFNHTAPLEIYTFQGKVRDEIGLDLSTGIEYRPLLNNNILFVGGVSGLVVGDGFRDLYQPLYGGVPNLAAGFFEAVFEY
;
A
#
# COMPACT_ATOMS: atom_id res chain seq x y z
N MET A 1 -11.46 12.73 -44.03
CA MET A 1 -11.23 14.14 -43.70
C MET A 1 -12.20 14.51 -42.58
N GLN A 2 -11.72 14.57 -41.41
CA GLN A 2 -12.05 15.51 -40.34
C GLN A 2 -11.33 15.04 -39.10
N ARG A 3 -10.19 15.67 -38.85
CA ARG A 3 -9.48 15.54 -37.59
C ARG A 3 -10.25 16.37 -36.58
N ILE A 4 -10.88 15.73 -35.62
CA ILE A 4 -11.35 16.39 -34.43
C ILE A 4 -10.21 16.25 -33.40
N LEU A 5 -9.54 17.36 -33.17
CA LEU A 5 -8.58 17.56 -32.12
C LEU A 5 -9.38 17.70 -30.81
N VAL A 6 -9.59 16.61 -30.09
CA VAL A 6 -10.10 16.70 -28.73
C VAL A 6 -8.88 16.90 -27.83
N VAL A 7 -8.59 18.14 -27.53
CA VAL A 7 -7.77 18.49 -26.37
C VAL A 7 -8.65 18.27 -25.15
N GLY A 8 -8.79 17.01 -24.76
CA GLY A 8 -9.35 16.64 -23.47
C GLY A 8 -8.27 16.88 -22.42
N MET A 9 -8.52 17.81 -21.54
CA MET A 9 -7.76 17.98 -20.31
C MET A 9 -7.89 16.69 -19.50
N ALA A 10 -6.95 15.77 -19.69
CA ALA A 10 -6.89 14.51 -18.95
C ALA A 10 -6.39 14.82 -17.55
N ILE A 11 -7.26 14.64 -16.59
CA ILE A 11 -6.99 14.78 -15.15
C ILE A 11 -6.93 13.38 -14.54
N ALA A 12 -5.87 13.09 -13.88
CA ALA A 12 -5.29 11.77 -13.63
C ALA A 12 -5.19 11.31 -12.18
N PHE A 13 -4.96 10.05 -11.93
CA PHE A 13 -4.88 9.48 -10.58
C PHE A 13 -3.97 8.31 -10.41
N ALA A 14 -3.30 8.31 -9.31
CA ALA A 14 -2.48 7.24 -8.84
C ALA A 14 -3.20 6.37 -7.83
N SER A 15 -3.13 5.07 -8.01
CA SER A 15 -3.18 4.17 -6.90
C SER A 15 -1.75 3.91 -6.44
N ASN A 16 -1.23 4.76 -5.59
CA ASN A 16 -0.66 4.13 -4.44
C ASN A 16 -1.85 3.49 -3.76
N GLY A 17 -1.94 2.18 -3.77
CA GLY A 17 -2.59 1.55 -2.64
C GLY A 17 -1.99 2.31 -1.46
N PRO A 18 -2.77 2.91 -0.58
CA PRO A 18 -2.20 3.76 0.43
C PRO A 18 -1.09 2.96 1.06
N VAL A 19 0.11 3.56 1.21
CA VAL A 19 0.95 3.18 2.31
C VAL A 19 0.10 3.56 3.51
N VAL A 20 -0.85 2.71 3.80
CA VAL A 20 -1.57 2.73 5.03
C VAL A 20 -0.56 2.23 6.00
N SER A 21 0.23 3.16 6.51
CA SER A 21 0.83 2.91 7.81
C SER A 21 -0.31 2.40 8.70
N ALA A 22 -0.03 1.55 9.66
CA ALA A 22 -1.00 1.10 10.66
C ALA A 22 -1.82 2.24 11.31
N GLN A 23 -1.50 3.48 10.98
CA GLN A 23 -2.14 4.72 11.38
C GLN A 23 -3.53 4.97 10.75
N GLU A 24 -3.87 4.39 9.60
CA GLU A 24 -5.27 4.48 9.14
C GLU A 24 -6.21 3.50 9.85
N ALA A 25 -5.67 2.49 10.51
CA ALA A 25 -6.47 1.66 11.42
C ALA A 25 -6.89 2.41 12.69
N GLY A 26 -6.33 3.54 12.98
CA GLY A 26 -6.65 4.36 14.13
C GLY A 26 -6.20 5.81 13.93
N LEU A 27 -7.10 6.65 13.49
CA LEU A 27 -7.22 8.05 13.85
C LEU A 27 -5.91 8.86 13.98
N ARG A 28 -5.30 9.20 12.86
CA ARG A 28 -4.63 10.50 12.75
C ARG A 28 -5.14 11.20 11.49
N PRO A 29 -5.78 12.38 11.61
CA PRO A 29 -5.92 13.26 10.46
C PRO A 29 -4.51 13.65 10.00
N GLU A 30 -4.23 13.53 8.70
CA GLU A 30 -3.04 14.14 8.12
C GLU A 30 -3.07 15.63 8.44
N TYR A 31 -2.14 16.07 9.27
CA TYR A 31 -1.92 17.49 9.47
C TYR A 31 -1.35 18.07 8.18
N GLY A 32 -2.19 18.73 7.43
CA GLY A 32 -1.76 19.74 6.49
C GLY A 32 -0.83 20.73 7.21
N GLY A 33 0.34 20.97 6.63
CA GLY A 33 1.41 21.73 7.25
C GLY A 33 0.93 23.00 7.95
N VAL A 34 1.39 23.17 9.18
CA VAL A 34 1.20 24.38 9.98
C VAL A 34 1.79 25.54 9.17
N ARG A 35 0.93 26.42 8.66
CA ARG A 35 1.37 27.73 8.19
C ARG A 35 1.82 28.52 9.40
N GLU A 36 3.06 29.02 9.36
CA GLU A 36 3.49 30.06 10.28
C GLU A 36 2.48 31.23 10.21
N PRO A 37 1.99 31.74 11.34
CA PRO A 37 1.10 32.89 11.33
C PRO A 37 1.89 34.10 10.80
N LYS A 38 1.40 34.72 9.73
CA LYS A 38 1.88 36.05 9.31
C LYS A 38 1.72 36.96 10.51
N SER A 39 2.84 37.55 10.93
CA SER A 39 2.88 38.60 11.94
C SER A 39 1.95 39.74 11.53
N LEU A 40 0.80 39.84 12.14
CA LEU A 40 -0.02 41.03 12.14
C LEU A 40 0.67 42.02 13.11
N GLN A 41 1.22 43.10 12.58
CA GLN A 41 1.62 44.23 13.39
C GLN A 41 0.36 44.82 14.04
N PRO A 42 0.32 45.00 15.37
CA PRO A 42 -0.77 45.70 16.00
C PRO A 42 -0.71 47.19 15.73
N PRO A 43 -1.83 47.87 15.54
CA PRO A 43 -1.87 49.32 15.52
C PRO A 43 -1.57 49.86 16.92
N GLY A 44 -0.87 50.97 16.96
CA GLY A 44 -0.15 51.55 18.07
C GLY A 44 -0.90 51.85 19.36
N GLY A 45 -0.17 51.72 20.45
CA GLY A 45 -0.23 52.59 21.59
C GLY A 45 -1.17 52.19 22.71
N VAL A 46 -0.72 51.35 23.65
CA VAL A 46 -0.90 51.61 25.09
C VAL A 46 0.32 51.07 25.82
N GLU A 47 1.09 51.93 26.45
CA GLU A 47 2.16 51.59 27.39
C GLU A 47 1.53 50.90 28.61
N ASN A 48 1.71 49.59 28.76
CA ASN A 48 1.53 48.89 30.03
C ASN A 48 2.92 48.57 30.59
N GLN A 49 3.22 49.22 31.71
CA GLN A 49 4.42 49.01 32.50
C GLN A 49 4.49 47.56 32.97
N LEU A 50 5.55 46.87 32.54
CA LEU A 50 5.94 45.58 33.08
C LEU A 50 6.40 45.73 34.55
N PRO A 51 6.04 44.80 35.44
CA PRO A 51 6.61 44.77 36.79
C PRO A 51 8.13 44.59 36.75
N PRO A 52 8.87 45.07 37.75
CA PRO A 52 10.33 45.06 37.73
C PRO A 52 10.90 43.65 37.67
N ALA A 53 11.87 43.48 36.80
CA ALA A 53 12.62 42.25 36.65
C ALA A 53 13.29 41.87 37.97
N ILE A 54 13.01 40.66 38.47
CA ILE A 54 13.77 40.05 39.56
C ILE A 54 15.14 39.67 38.96
N SER A 55 16.16 40.41 39.35
CA SER A 55 17.55 40.08 39.07
C SER A 55 17.98 38.92 39.97
N GLY A 56 17.70 37.69 39.55
CA GLY A 56 18.33 36.51 40.06
C GLY A 56 19.29 36.01 39.00
N GLU A 57 20.59 35.97 39.34
CA GLU A 57 21.60 35.33 38.51
C GLU A 57 21.19 33.89 38.29
N LEU A 58 20.85 33.57 37.04
CA LEU A 58 20.72 32.16 36.60
C LEU A 58 22.10 31.51 36.73
N PRO A 59 22.21 30.33 37.34
CA PRO A 59 23.46 29.60 37.31
C PRO A 59 23.79 29.37 35.83
N GLU A 60 25.01 29.68 35.44
CA GLU A 60 25.57 29.35 34.13
C GLU A 60 25.45 27.85 33.92
N SER A 61 24.34 27.41 33.33
CA SER A 61 24.32 26.13 32.63
C SER A 61 25.30 26.31 31.50
N GLY A 62 26.42 25.59 31.55
CA GLY A 62 27.45 25.65 30.53
C GLY A 62 26.85 25.25 29.18
N ILE A 63 26.35 26.27 28.49
CA ILE A 63 26.19 26.22 27.06
C ILE A 63 27.63 26.07 26.56
N LEU A 64 27.99 24.85 26.19
CA LEU A 64 29.16 24.60 25.38
C LEU A 64 29.03 25.53 24.17
N GLY A 65 29.76 26.66 24.25
CA GLY A 65 29.76 27.66 23.23
C GLY A 65 29.97 27.00 21.88
N GLU A 66 29.13 27.30 20.95
CA GLU A 66 29.42 27.09 19.54
C GLU A 66 30.74 27.79 19.22
N GLN A 67 31.85 27.09 19.43
CA GLN A 67 33.06 27.42 18.72
C GLN A 67 32.75 27.29 17.26
N GLY A 68 32.72 28.39 16.55
CA GLY A 68 32.57 28.45 15.11
C GLY A 68 33.49 27.43 14.46
N THR A 69 32.97 26.32 14.04
CA THR A 69 33.71 25.27 13.37
C THR A 69 33.86 25.62 11.91
N ALA A 70 34.75 26.57 11.63
CA ALA A 70 35.42 26.58 10.34
C ALA A 70 36.12 25.23 10.19
N GLY A 71 35.61 24.32 9.37
CA GLY A 71 36.29 23.09 9.03
C GLY A 71 35.67 21.76 9.49
N LYS A 72 34.40 21.70 9.85
CA LYS A 72 33.75 20.38 9.96
C LYS A 72 33.73 19.70 8.59
N PRO A 73 34.17 18.45 8.50
CA PRO A 73 34.15 17.73 7.23
C PRO A 73 32.73 17.67 6.66
N LEU A 74 32.63 17.74 5.33
CA LEU A 74 31.37 17.73 4.58
C LEU A 74 30.53 16.47 4.87
N PHE A 75 31.15 15.44 5.43
CA PHE A 75 30.53 14.17 5.76
C PHE A 75 30.32 14.07 7.27
N ARG A 76 29.05 14.01 7.68
CA ARG A 76 28.68 13.65 9.04
C ARG A 76 28.95 12.18 9.30
N THR A 77 29.29 11.85 10.53
CA THR A 77 29.43 10.46 10.94
C THR A 77 28.06 9.78 11.08
N LEU A 78 28.05 8.45 11.07
CA LEU A 78 26.83 7.64 11.26
C LEU A 78 26.08 7.98 12.58
N PHE A 79 26.79 8.46 13.58
CA PHE A 79 26.24 8.75 14.91
C PHE A 79 25.90 10.23 15.13
N ASP A 80 26.14 11.08 14.14
CA ASP A 80 25.75 12.49 14.28
C ASP A 80 24.22 12.63 14.23
N PRO A 81 23.62 13.50 15.05
CA PRO A 81 22.20 13.74 15.01
C PRO A 81 21.77 14.26 13.63
N PRO A 82 20.50 14.06 13.21
CA PRO A 82 19.96 14.56 11.95
C PRO A 82 20.17 16.05 11.80
N ALA A 83 20.35 16.54 10.56
CA ALA A 83 20.35 17.96 10.29
C ALA A 83 19.00 18.56 10.73
N GLY A 84 19.04 19.69 11.42
CA GLY A 84 17.85 20.30 12.00
C GLY A 84 17.35 19.66 13.30
N TYR A 85 18.02 18.65 13.82
CA TYR A 85 17.70 18.10 15.13
C TYR A 85 18.08 19.11 16.23
N THR A 86 17.09 19.59 16.96
CA THR A 86 17.26 20.62 18.01
C THR A 86 17.29 20.05 19.43
N GLY A 87 17.61 18.77 19.58
CA GLY A 87 17.68 18.08 20.90
C GLY A 87 16.43 17.25 21.17
N GLY A 88 16.25 16.86 22.43
CA GLY A 88 15.26 15.87 22.87
C GLY A 88 13.78 16.25 22.77
N THR A 89 13.39 17.18 21.88
CA THR A 89 11.99 17.62 21.74
C THR A 89 11.06 16.56 21.17
N SER A 90 11.59 15.55 20.49
CA SER A 90 10.84 14.39 20.00
C SER A 90 10.88 13.19 20.98
N LEU A 91 11.66 13.29 22.05
CA LEU A 91 11.69 12.31 23.12
C LEU A 91 10.75 12.75 24.23
N PHE A 92 9.94 11.81 24.74
CA PHE A 92 9.23 12.07 26.00
C PHE A 92 10.25 12.46 27.06
N PRO A 93 9.94 13.48 27.91
CA PRO A 93 10.78 13.81 29.03
C PRO A 93 11.02 12.55 29.85
N THR A 94 12.27 12.14 29.98
CA THR A 94 12.63 11.07 30.91
C THR A 94 12.41 11.56 32.33
N GLU A 95 12.25 10.67 33.29
CA GLU A 95 12.18 11.06 34.71
C GLU A 95 13.36 11.96 35.13
N ALA A 96 14.51 11.79 34.51
CA ALA A 96 15.69 12.66 34.72
C ALA A 96 15.54 14.09 34.17
N GLN A 97 14.58 14.32 33.27
CA GLN A 97 14.26 15.65 32.74
C GLN A 97 13.09 16.31 33.48
N SER A 98 12.33 15.56 34.28
CA SER A 98 11.33 16.12 35.16
C SER A 98 12.03 16.66 36.42
N ASN A 99 11.88 17.95 36.69
CA ASN A 99 12.32 18.57 37.92
C ASN A 99 11.11 19.18 38.64
N ASP A 100 11.32 19.69 39.85
CA ASP A 100 10.25 20.28 40.67
C ASP A 100 9.54 21.46 40.00
N HIS A 101 10.10 22.00 38.92
CA HIS A 101 9.52 23.06 38.11
C HIS A 101 8.76 22.57 36.89
N PHE A 102 8.81 21.26 36.60
CA PHE A 102 8.06 20.68 35.51
C PHE A 102 6.62 20.42 35.96
N VAL A 103 5.73 21.31 35.55
CA VAL A 103 4.28 21.07 35.69
C VAL A 103 3.81 20.40 34.40
N PRO A 104 3.37 19.14 34.47
CA PRO A 104 2.82 18.47 33.29
C PRO A 104 1.64 19.29 32.76
N VAL A 105 1.77 19.79 31.54
CA VAL A 105 0.62 20.38 30.84
C VAL A 105 -0.24 19.21 30.37
N GLU A 106 -1.52 19.27 30.65
CA GLU A 106 -2.45 18.26 30.20
C GLU A 106 -2.39 18.17 28.67
N ASP A 107 -2.20 16.95 28.15
CA ASP A 107 -2.12 16.70 26.73
C ASP A 107 -3.39 17.25 26.07
N ARG A 108 -3.27 17.99 24.99
CA ARG A 108 -4.40 18.55 24.24
C ARG A 108 -5.41 17.47 23.82
N TRP A 109 -4.99 16.23 23.71
CA TRP A 109 -5.85 15.07 23.44
C TRP A 109 -6.72 14.68 24.64
N ARG A 110 -6.34 15.07 25.85
CA ARG A 110 -7.09 14.89 27.09
C ARG A 110 -7.98 16.05 27.44
N VAL A 111 -7.71 17.22 26.86
CA VAL A 111 -8.57 18.38 26.99
C VAL A 111 -9.86 18.10 26.23
N GLY A 112 -10.95 17.94 26.93
CA GLY A 112 -12.27 17.73 26.33
C GLY A 112 -12.61 18.86 25.35
N SER A 113 -13.40 18.54 24.32
CA SER A 113 -13.96 19.59 23.47
C SER A 113 -14.71 20.58 24.33
N PRO A 114 -14.48 21.90 24.19
CA PRO A 114 -15.16 22.90 24.97
C PRO A 114 -16.68 22.80 24.74
N GLN A 115 -17.45 22.99 25.80
CA GLN A 115 -18.92 23.07 25.75
C GLN A 115 -19.38 24.45 25.27
N TRP A 116 -18.75 25.00 24.29
CA TRP A 116 -19.06 26.29 23.70
C TRP A 116 -19.28 26.15 22.19
N ASP A 117 -19.95 27.12 21.60
CA ASP A 117 -20.31 27.10 20.20
C ASP A 117 -19.10 27.41 19.32
N ARG A 118 -18.32 26.38 18.99
CA ARG A 118 -17.09 26.51 18.14
C ARG A 118 -17.37 27.12 16.78
N TYR A 119 -18.54 26.92 16.22
CA TYR A 119 -18.88 27.30 14.84
C TYR A 119 -19.88 28.45 14.73
N GLY A 120 -20.21 29.11 15.83
CA GLY A 120 -21.12 30.24 15.83
C GLY A 120 -22.57 29.92 15.44
N LYS A 121 -23.01 28.69 15.68
CA LYS A 121 -24.35 28.22 15.29
C LYS A 121 -25.39 28.29 16.40
N GLY A 122 -24.97 28.40 17.64
CA GLY A 122 -25.84 28.37 18.83
C GLY A 122 -26.09 29.74 19.46
N HIS A 123 -25.28 30.77 19.14
CA HIS A 123 -25.39 32.11 19.68
C HIS A 123 -24.88 33.16 18.68
N PRO A 124 -25.17 34.47 18.91
CA PRO A 124 -24.65 35.54 18.06
C PRO A 124 -23.13 35.51 17.94
N ALA A 125 -22.61 35.95 16.80
CA ALA A 125 -21.17 36.04 16.55
C ALA A 125 -20.50 36.90 17.63
N VAL A 126 -19.45 36.34 18.23
CA VAL A 126 -18.57 36.99 19.22
C VAL A 126 -17.12 36.79 18.77
N ASP A 127 -16.18 37.55 19.30
CA ASP A 127 -14.80 37.56 18.85
C ASP A 127 -14.00 36.27 19.19
N ASP A 128 -14.61 35.35 19.90
CA ASP A 128 -13.97 34.09 20.33
C ASP A 128 -14.09 32.91 19.35
N TYR A 129 -14.71 33.13 18.18
CA TYR A 129 -14.74 32.09 17.14
C TYR A 129 -13.46 32.02 16.36
N PRO A 130 -12.72 30.91 16.42
CA PRO A 130 -11.56 30.71 15.59
C PRO A 130 -11.93 30.29 14.15
N PHE A 131 -13.19 29.98 13.88
CA PHE A 131 -13.63 29.43 12.61
C PHE A 131 -14.27 30.49 11.71
N VAL A 132 -13.76 30.58 10.48
CA VAL A 132 -14.36 31.38 9.40
C VAL A 132 -14.65 30.45 8.23
N GLN A 133 -15.92 30.30 7.86
CA GLN A 133 -16.31 29.45 6.74
C GLN A 133 -15.66 29.95 5.43
N GLY A 134 -14.95 29.06 4.76
CA GLY A 134 -14.34 29.28 3.45
C GLY A 134 -15.29 29.03 2.29
N ALA A 135 -14.77 29.13 1.07
CA ALA A 135 -15.51 28.85 -0.15
C ALA A 135 -15.55 27.33 -0.44
N TRP A 136 -16.68 26.83 -0.93
CA TRP A 136 -16.90 25.42 -1.21
C TRP A 136 -15.94 24.84 -2.29
N TRP A 137 -15.39 25.69 -3.14
CA TRP A 137 -14.44 25.32 -4.19
C TRP A 137 -12.97 25.33 -3.73
N ASP A 138 -12.67 25.91 -2.56
CA ASP A 138 -11.32 25.92 -2.00
C ASP A 138 -11.16 24.78 -0.99
N PRO A 139 -10.41 23.71 -1.32
CA PRO A 139 -10.25 22.55 -0.45
C PRO A 139 -9.36 22.82 0.77
N TYR A 140 -8.68 23.96 0.84
CA TYR A 140 -7.66 24.24 1.86
C TYR A 140 -8.11 25.21 2.96
N ASN A 141 -9.23 25.90 2.78
CA ASN A 141 -9.65 26.97 3.68
C ASN A 141 -11.04 26.69 4.25
N GLN A 142 -11.10 25.94 5.34
CA GLN A 142 -12.30 25.74 6.15
C GLN A 142 -13.57 25.46 5.32
N ASN A 143 -13.47 24.47 4.46
CA ASN A 143 -14.51 24.15 3.50
C ASN A 143 -15.56 23.22 4.12
N VAL A 144 -16.83 23.60 4.04
CA VAL A 144 -17.96 22.81 4.52
C VAL A 144 -18.04 21.41 3.89
N LEU A 145 -17.60 21.27 2.63
CA LEU A 145 -17.58 19.99 1.90
C LEU A 145 -16.35 19.13 2.19
N LYS A 146 -15.43 19.61 3.02
CA LYS A 146 -14.24 18.88 3.49
C LYS A 146 -14.33 18.47 4.97
N GLY A 147 -15.48 18.68 5.58
CA GLY A 147 -15.69 18.34 6.98
C GLY A 147 -15.12 19.34 7.97
N ASP A 148 -14.74 20.52 7.52
CA ASP A 148 -14.19 21.57 8.41
C ASP A 148 -15.27 22.34 9.15
N TYR A 149 -16.50 22.35 8.63
CA TYR A 149 -17.65 23.02 9.20
C TYR A 149 -18.87 22.11 9.17
N PRO A 150 -19.64 22.01 10.26
CA PRO A 150 -20.76 21.10 10.31
C PRO A 150 -21.90 21.54 9.39
N ILE A 151 -22.47 20.58 8.64
CA ILE A 151 -23.62 20.82 7.78
C ILE A 151 -24.93 21.00 8.58
N ALA A 152 -24.99 20.39 9.77
CA ALA A 152 -26.11 20.51 10.68
C ALA A 152 -25.65 20.41 12.14
N GLY A 153 -26.27 21.20 13.04
CA GLY A 153 -25.85 21.24 14.43
C GLY A 153 -24.41 21.67 14.61
N GLN A 154 -23.73 21.11 15.63
CA GLN A 154 -22.33 21.38 15.96
C GLN A 154 -21.41 20.20 15.61
N ASP A 155 -21.94 19.06 15.26
CA ASP A 155 -21.24 17.78 15.26
C ASP A 155 -21.53 16.87 14.05
N LEU A 156 -22.36 17.32 13.09
CA LEU A 156 -22.64 16.57 11.87
C LEU A 156 -21.90 17.17 10.68
N PHE A 157 -20.98 16.41 10.10
CA PHE A 157 -20.07 16.85 9.05
C PHE A 157 -20.25 16.04 7.76
N LEU A 158 -19.99 16.68 6.63
CA LEU A 158 -19.94 16.06 5.31
C LEU A 158 -18.57 16.27 4.69
N ARG A 159 -17.94 15.20 4.21
CA ARG A 159 -16.71 15.28 3.44
C ARG A 159 -16.95 14.69 2.05
N LEU A 160 -16.70 15.49 1.03
CA LEU A 160 -16.69 15.07 -0.37
C LEU A 160 -15.24 14.95 -0.84
N GLY A 161 -14.91 13.85 -1.48
CA GLY A 161 -13.64 13.63 -2.14
C GLY A 161 -13.88 13.34 -3.62
N LEU A 162 -13.15 14.00 -4.48
CA LEU A 162 -13.06 13.65 -5.88
C LEU A 162 -11.62 13.25 -6.16
N LYS A 163 -11.49 12.09 -6.74
CA LYS A 163 -10.16 11.60 -7.04
C LYS A 163 -10.15 11.04 -8.45
N SER A 164 -9.21 11.39 -9.39
CA SER A 164 -9.05 10.98 -10.73
C SER A 164 -7.67 10.33 -10.98
N GLN A 165 -7.40 9.19 -11.58
CA GLN A 165 -6.16 8.41 -11.76
C GLN A 165 -5.95 8.00 -13.21
N ASN A 166 -4.79 8.29 -13.83
CA ASN A 166 -4.42 7.77 -15.14
C ASN A 166 -3.03 7.16 -15.09
N LEU A 167 -2.95 5.93 -15.46
CA LEU A 167 -1.73 5.18 -15.63
C LEU A 167 -1.50 4.95 -17.12
N VAL A 168 -0.31 5.27 -17.59
CA VAL A 168 0.21 4.85 -18.90
C VAL A 168 1.42 3.99 -18.65
N GLU A 169 1.43 2.80 -19.21
CA GLU A 169 2.52 1.85 -19.03
C GLU A 169 2.87 1.16 -20.35
N TYR A 170 4.15 1.16 -20.68
CA TYR A 170 4.74 0.25 -21.65
C TYR A 170 5.55 -0.78 -20.89
N ARG A 171 5.31 -2.05 -21.20
CA ARG A 171 5.98 -3.16 -20.51
C ARG A 171 6.29 -4.31 -21.43
N GLN A 172 7.33 -5.04 -21.09
CA GLN A 172 7.68 -6.32 -21.70
C GLN A 172 7.51 -7.39 -20.64
N THR A 173 6.59 -8.32 -20.84
CA THR A 173 6.37 -9.47 -19.96
C THR A 173 6.15 -10.70 -20.80
N PRO A 174 6.74 -11.85 -20.48
CA PRO A 174 6.43 -13.10 -21.17
C PRO A 174 4.94 -13.40 -21.09
N LEU A 175 4.38 -13.91 -22.16
CA LEU A 175 2.98 -14.33 -22.24
C LEU A 175 2.89 -15.84 -22.32
N PRO A 176 1.92 -16.48 -21.64
CA PRO A 176 1.74 -17.93 -21.67
C PRO A 176 1.03 -18.38 -22.97
N THR A 177 1.67 -18.21 -24.10
CA THR A 177 1.15 -18.56 -25.42
C THR A 177 2.08 -19.56 -26.12
N THR A 178 1.56 -20.27 -27.11
CA THR A 178 2.34 -21.21 -27.90
C THR A 178 2.64 -20.65 -29.30
N PRO A 179 3.72 -21.10 -29.96
CA PRO A 179 4.07 -20.65 -31.32
C PRO A 179 3.00 -20.93 -32.37
N PHE A 180 2.07 -21.83 -32.08
CA PHE A 180 1.08 -22.29 -33.07
C PHE A 180 -0.20 -21.47 -33.09
N GLU A 181 -0.51 -20.78 -32.02
CA GLU A 181 -1.82 -20.16 -31.83
C GLU A 181 -1.78 -18.65 -31.64
N SER A 182 -0.62 -18.07 -31.43
CA SER A 182 -0.57 -16.76 -30.78
C SER A 182 -0.06 -15.62 -31.65
N THR A 183 0.98 -15.82 -32.46
CA THR A 183 1.65 -14.69 -33.09
C THR A 183 0.85 -14.07 -34.26
N VAL A 184 0.77 -12.74 -34.29
CA VAL A 184 0.23 -11.96 -35.42
C VAL A 184 1.29 -11.65 -36.48
N VAL A 185 2.57 -11.97 -36.19
CA VAL A 185 3.69 -11.73 -37.10
C VAL A 185 4.07 -13.04 -37.79
N PRO A 186 3.86 -13.19 -39.10
CA PRO A 186 4.17 -14.41 -39.79
C PRO A 186 5.66 -14.74 -39.72
N GLY A 187 5.99 -15.99 -39.32
CA GLY A 187 7.35 -16.48 -39.26
C GLY A 187 8.08 -16.25 -37.95
N GLU A 188 7.49 -15.59 -36.98
CA GLU A 188 7.97 -15.56 -35.61
C GLU A 188 7.65 -16.87 -34.89
N ILE A 189 8.62 -17.38 -34.15
CA ILE A 189 8.49 -18.62 -33.37
C ILE A 189 9.08 -18.34 -32.00
N GLU A 190 8.26 -17.82 -31.12
CA GLU A 190 8.63 -17.56 -29.73
C GLU A 190 7.79 -18.42 -28.80
N PHE A 191 8.41 -19.13 -27.88
CA PHE A 191 7.69 -20.07 -27.01
C PHE A 191 6.67 -19.38 -26.09
N PHE A 192 7.00 -18.19 -25.57
CA PHE A 192 6.11 -17.37 -24.74
C PHE A 192 5.71 -16.05 -25.45
N GLY A 193 5.64 -16.06 -26.75
CA GLY A 193 5.16 -14.95 -27.57
C GLY A 193 5.99 -13.67 -27.49
N ASN A 194 5.53 -12.65 -28.19
CA ASN A 194 6.13 -11.33 -28.17
C ASN A 194 5.75 -10.61 -26.85
N PRO A 195 6.72 -10.19 -26.03
CA PRO A 195 6.46 -9.68 -24.68
C PRO A 195 5.89 -8.26 -24.63
N ASN A 196 5.83 -7.54 -25.76
CA ASN A 196 5.47 -6.13 -25.77
C ASN A 196 4.01 -5.89 -25.44
N GLN A 197 3.75 -5.01 -24.48
CA GLN A 197 2.41 -4.60 -24.08
C GLN A 197 2.35 -3.09 -23.88
N PHE A 198 1.22 -2.50 -24.26
CA PHE A 198 0.86 -1.13 -23.90
C PHE A 198 -0.42 -1.18 -23.06
N PHE A 199 -0.38 -0.56 -21.91
CA PHE A 199 -1.51 -0.51 -20.97
C PHE A 199 -1.84 0.94 -20.61
N PHE A 200 -3.11 1.25 -20.62
CA PHE A 200 -3.65 2.51 -20.10
C PHE A 200 -4.81 2.19 -19.15
N ALA A 201 -4.84 2.85 -18.00
CA ALA A 201 -5.98 2.78 -17.08
C ALA A 201 -6.30 4.15 -16.52
N GLN A 202 -7.57 4.47 -16.44
CA GLN A 202 -8.09 5.64 -15.77
C GLN A 202 -9.13 5.21 -14.75
N TYR A 203 -9.01 5.74 -13.53
CA TYR A 203 -9.98 5.58 -12.46
C TYR A 203 -10.48 6.96 -12.03
N ASN A 204 -11.73 7.20 -11.98
CA ASN A 204 -12.34 8.41 -11.45
C ASN A 204 -13.22 8.02 -10.28
N SER A 205 -12.95 8.58 -9.10
CA SER A 205 -13.73 8.26 -7.92
C SER A 205 -14.38 9.49 -7.31
N ALA A 206 -15.56 9.28 -6.73
CA ALA A 206 -16.30 10.27 -5.95
C ALA A 206 -16.68 9.64 -4.63
N SER A 207 -16.15 10.18 -3.54
CA SER A 207 -16.44 9.71 -2.18
C SER A 207 -17.33 10.68 -1.43
N ILE A 208 -18.28 10.12 -0.71
CA ILE A 208 -19.18 10.81 0.21
C ILE A 208 -18.97 10.21 1.59
N ASP A 209 -18.66 11.04 2.57
CA ASP A 209 -18.36 10.64 3.93
C ASP A 209 -19.14 11.53 4.89
N LEU A 210 -20.19 10.99 5.49
CA LEU A 210 -21.05 11.65 6.46
C LEU A 210 -20.73 11.10 7.84
N PHE A 211 -20.34 11.99 8.77
CA PHE A 211 -19.97 11.56 10.12
C PHE A 211 -20.45 12.51 11.20
N LYS A 212 -20.65 11.94 12.38
CA LYS A 212 -20.99 12.66 13.59
C LYS A 212 -19.90 12.53 14.63
N GLY A 213 -19.67 13.64 15.37
CA GLY A 213 -18.68 13.73 16.43
C GLY A 213 -17.55 14.68 16.10
N ASP A 214 -16.66 14.90 17.05
CA ASP A 214 -15.48 15.75 16.89
C ASP A 214 -14.28 14.88 16.42
N SER A 215 -14.27 14.53 15.15
CA SER A 215 -13.27 13.62 14.55
C SER A 215 -11.83 14.15 14.56
N VAL A 216 -11.63 15.41 14.86
CA VAL A 216 -10.28 16.00 15.00
C VAL A 216 -9.64 15.58 16.33
N PHE A 217 -10.48 15.40 17.38
CA PHE A 217 -10.01 15.13 18.74
C PHE A 217 -10.47 13.78 19.31
N ARG A 218 -11.49 13.17 18.71
CA ARG A 218 -12.11 11.94 19.20
C ARG A 218 -12.47 11.01 18.04
N PRO A 219 -12.63 9.70 18.29
CA PRO A 219 -13.24 8.78 17.35
C PRO A 219 -14.65 9.24 16.96
N PHE A 220 -15.06 8.94 15.73
CA PHE A 220 -16.42 9.22 15.26
C PHE A 220 -17.46 8.57 16.18
N ASP A 221 -18.53 9.26 16.50
CA ASP A 221 -19.69 8.63 17.13
C ASP A 221 -20.34 7.65 16.16
N TRP A 222 -20.52 8.08 14.90
CA TRP A 222 -20.84 7.21 13.77
C TRP A 222 -20.37 7.84 12.44
N ARG A 223 -20.22 7.00 11.44
CA ARG A 223 -19.76 7.39 10.11
C ARG A 223 -20.42 6.53 9.04
N LEU A 224 -20.86 7.14 7.96
CA LEU A 224 -21.35 6.49 6.75
C LEU A 224 -20.49 6.96 5.57
N LYS A 225 -19.85 6.02 4.88
CA LYS A 225 -19.01 6.33 3.72
C LYS A 225 -19.49 5.55 2.50
N ALA A 226 -19.43 6.19 1.33
CA ALA A 226 -19.57 5.55 0.04
C ALA A 226 -18.52 6.14 -0.92
N ASN A 227 -17.89 5.28 -1.72
CA ASN A 227 -16.93 5.66 -2.75
C ASN A 227 -17.32 5.00 -4.08
N PHE A 228 -17.71 5.81 -5.04
CA PHE A 228 -18.08 5.40 -6.38
C PHE A 228 -16.86 5.52 -7.28
N VAL A 229 -16.54 4.48 -8.03
CA VAL A 229 -15.39 4.44 -8.91
C VAL A 229 -15.85 4.10 -10.33
N PHE A 230 -15.42 4.90 -11.29
CA PHE A 230 -15.54 4.63 -12.71
C PHE A 230 -14.14 4.33 -13.25
N ASN A 231 -13.99 3.21 -13.95
CA ASN A 231 -12.76 2.80 -14.62
C ASN A 231 -12.93 2.81 -16.13
N GLN A 232 -11.87 3.20 -16.80
CA GLN A 232 -11.69 3.01 -18.24
C GLN A 232 -10.29 2.46 -18.45
N ASN A 233 -10.17 1.35 -19.17
CA ASN A 233 -8.88 0.74 -19.44
C ASN A 233 -8.74 0.29 -20.90
N TYR A 234 -7.49 0.28 -21.36
CA TYR A 234 -7.09 -0.16 -22.67
C TYR A 234 -5.82 -1.00 -22.56
N LEU A 235 -5.81 -2.15 -23.19
CA LEU A 235 -4.66 -3.02 -23.32
C LEU A 235 -4.41 -3.33 -24.80
N LYS A 236 -3.16 -3.21 -25.22
CA LYS A 236 -2.66 -3.73 -26.50
C LYS A 236 -1.51 -4.69 -26.23
N VAL A 237 -1.60 -5.87 -26.82
CA VAL A 237 -0.54 -6.89 -26.83
C VAL A 237 -0.18 -7.20 -28.28
N GLU A 238 0.89 -7.98 -28.48
CA GLU A 238 1.34 -8.37 -29.83
C GLU A 238 0.93 -9.80 -30.21
N GLU A 239 0.24 -10.52 -29.31
CA GLU A 239 -0.15 -11.91 -29.46
C GLU A 239 -1.66 -12.11 -29.51
N LEU A 240 -2.12 -13.09 -30.31
CA LEU A 240 -3.50 -13.55 -30.34
C LEU A 240 -3.80 -14.49 -29.16
N GLY A 241 -5.07 -14.63 -28.78
CA GLY A 241 -5.47 -15.54 -27.69
C GLY A 241 -5.14 -15.03 -26.30
N VAL A 242 -4.64 -13.78 -26.14
CA VAL A 242 -4.23 -13.20 -24.85
C VAL A 242 -5.33 -12.30 -24.27
N VAL A 243 -5.96 -11.45 -25.08
CA VAL A 243 -7.05 -10.57 -24.63
C VAL A 243 -8.40 -11.30 -24.56
N SER A 244 -8.54 -12.39 -25.29
CA SER A 244 -9.70 -13.28 -25.31
C SER A 244 -9.25 -14.67 -25.80
N PRO A 245 -9.88 -15.78 -25.34
CA PRO A 245 -9.67 -17.10 -25.91
C PRO A 245 -10.06 -17.18 -27.40
N ASP A 246 -10.99 -16.33 -27.83
CA ASP A 246 -11.35 -16.21 -29.24
C ASP A 246 -10.33 -15.32 -29.98
N VAL A 247 -9.47 -15.94 -30.75
CA VAL A 247 -8.42 -15.24 -31.53
C VAL A 247 -8.98 -14.19 -32.51
N ARG A 248 -10.28 -14.27 -32.86
CA ARG A 248 -10.95 -13.28 -33.71
C ARG A 248 -11.12 -11.93 -33.04
N ASP A 249 -11.07 -11.87 -31.72
CA ASP A 249 -11.14 -10.62 -30.94
C ASP A 249 -9.84 -9.79 -31.06
N GLY A 250 -8.80 -10.35 -31.68
CA GLY A 250 -7.55 -9.66 -31.98
C GLY A 250 -6.63 -9.51 -30.77
N THR A 251 -5.84 -8.41 -30.75
CA THR A 251 -4.75 -8.18 -29.81
C THR A 251 -4.94 -6.95 -28.92
N ASN A 252 -6.11 -6.35 -28.96
CA ASN A 252 -6.39 -5.18 -28.11
C ASN A 252 -7.76 -5.27 -27.47
N ARG A 253 -7.90 -4.59 -26.33
CA ARG A 253 -9.14 -4.57 -25.55
C ARG A 253 -9.33 -3.20 -24.93
N HIS A 254 -10.56 -2.70 -25.04
CA HIS A 254 -11.03 -1.53 -24.31
C HIS A 254 -12.23 -1.92 -23.44
N ARG A 255 -12.22 -1.53 -22.18
CA ARG A 255 -13.30 -1.77 -21.21
C ARG A 255 -13.60 -0.51 -20.41
N THR A 256 -14.82 -0.44 -19.94
CA THR A 256 -15.29 0.60 -19.00
C THR A 256 -16.14 -0.09 -17.95
N ASP A 257 -15.83 0.15 -16.67
CA ASP A 257 -16.46 -0.48 -15.54
C ASP A 257 -16.78 0.56 -14.49
N TRP A 258 -17.71 0.25 -13.60
CA TRP A 258 -18.02 1.09 -12.46
C TRP A 258 -18.38 0.23 -11.24
N ALA A 259 -18.06 0.72 -10.07
CA ALA A 259 -18.37 0.03 -8.81
C ALA A 259 -18.62 1.03 -7.68
N VAL A 260 -19.32 0.55 -6.66
CA VAL A 260 -19.26 1.14 -5.32
C VAL A 260 -18.17 0.40 -4.57
N GLU A 261 -16.93 0.87 -4.69
CA GLU A 261 -15.75 0.16 -4.22
C GLU A 261 -15.69 0.09 -2.69
N GLU A 262 -15.98 1.21 -2.04
CA GLU A 262 -16.02 1.29 -0.60
C GLU A 262 -17.39 1.82 -0.16
N TRP A 263 -18.04 1.12 0.76
CA TRP A 263 -19.28 1.55 1.39
C TRP A 263 -19.42 0.87 2.75
N PHE A 264 -19.56 1.64 3.81
CA PHE A 264 -19.70 1.08 5.14
C PHE A 264 -20.43 2.03 6.08
N TYR A 265 -20.96 1.44 7.14
CA TYR A 265 -21.38 2.10 8.34
C TYR A 265 -20.45 1.72 9.50
N GLU A 266 -20.01 2.74 10.23
CA GLU A 266 -19.20 2.61 11.44
C GLU A 266 -19.89 3.27 12.61
N THR A 267 -19.83 2.66 13.78
CA THR A 267 -20.31 3.26 15.01
C THR A 267 -19.43 2.91 16.19
N LYS A 268 -19.17 3.89 17.03
CA LYS A 268 -18.48 3.71 18.29
C LYS A 268 -19.43 3.03 19.28
N LEU A 269 -18.99 1.92 19.86
CA LEU A 269 -19.77 1.15 20.82
C LEU A 269 -19.59 1.70 22.23
N ALA A 270 -18.36 2.07 22.61
CA ALA A 270 -18.05 2.61 23.92
C ALA A 270 -16.73 3.39 23.94
N ASP A 271 -16.65 4.36 24.81
CA ASP A 271 -15.39 4.95 25.29
C ASP A 271 -14.86 4.06 26.42
N MET A 272 -13.61 3.59 26.31
CA MET A 272 -13.00 2.63 27.22
C MET A 272 -12.18 3.31 28.33
N SER A 273 -11.77 4.56 28.11
CA SER A 273 -11.04 5.37 29.08
C SER A 273 -11.22 6.88 28.85
N PRO A 274 -10.88 7.73 29.83
CA PRO A 274 -10.85 9.18 29.66
C PRO A 274 -9.79 9.67 28.63
N ASN A 275 -8.89 8.79 28.21
CA ASN A 275 -7.82 9.09 27.27
C ASN A 275 -8.18 8.74 25.82
N TYR A 276 -9.48 8.72 25.50
CA TYR A 276 -10.02 8.41 24.17
C TYR A 276 -9.77 6.98 23.68
N ASP A 277 -9.51 6.06 24.59
CA ASP A 277 -9.57 4.64 24.27
C ASP A 277 -11.01 4.26 23.99
N PHE A 278 -11.22 3.48 22.93
CA PHE A 278 -12.57 3.19 22.45
C PHE A 278 -12.66 1.78 21.83
N VAL A 279 -13.89 1.37 21.59
CA VAL A 279 -14.23 0.23 20.75
C VAL A 279 -15.30 0.65 19.74
N SER A 280 -15.08 0.30 18.47
CA SER A 280 -15.98 0.58 17.35
C SER A 280 -16.25 -0.68 16.53
N ILE A 281 -17.39 -0.68 15.85
CA ILE A 281 -17.74 -1.70 14.84
C ILE A 281 -17.96 -1.01 13.50
N ARG A 282 -17.47 -1.66 12.42
CA ARG A 282 -17.66 -1.22 11.05
C ARG A 282 -18.15 -2.39 10.22
N ALA A 283 -19.18 -2.18 9.39
CA ALA A 283 -19.75 -3.19 8.51
C ALA A 283 -19.96 -2.62 7.10
N GLY A 284 -19.56 -3.37 6.10
CA GLY A 284 -19.62 -3.00 4.67
C GLY A 284 -18.31 -3.24 3.94
N SER A 285 -18.24 -2.79 2.68
CA SER A 285 -17.01 -2.85 1.89
C SER A 285 -16.02 -1.80 2.39
N GLN A 286 -14.85 -2.25 2.81
CA GLN A 286 -13.85 -1.42 3.46
C GLN A 286 -12.44 -1.88 3.11
N PHE A 287 -11.52 -0.93 2.96
CA PHE A 287 -10.11 -1.24 2.82
C PHE A 287 -9.53 -1.73 4.15
N PHE A 288 -8.65 -2.71 4.07
CA PHE A 288 -7.85 -3.17 5.20
C PHE A 288 -6.49 -3.68 4.73
N SER A 289 -5.42 -3.28 5.42
CA SER A 289 -4.10 -3.88 5.29
C SER A 289 -3.79 -4.59 6.60
N SER A 290 -3.37 -5.84 6.52
CA SER A 290 -3.18 -6.68 7.71
C SER A 290 -1.80 -6.57 8.34
N ASP A 291 -0.88 -5.86 7.69
CA ASP A 291 0.45 -5.59 8.20
C ASP A 291 1.00 -4.26 7.67
N PHE A 292 2.20 -3.86 8.14
CA PHE A 292 2.81 -2.57 7.79
C PHE A 292 3.19 -2.43 6.31
N ARG A 293 3.25 -3.52 5.55
CA ARG A 293 3.76 -3.54 4.18
C ARG A 293 2.82 -4.20 3.18
N GLY A 294 1.75 -4.83 3.63
CA GLY A 294 0.79 -5.51 2.77
C GLY A 294 1.24 -6.87 2.24
N PHE A 295 2.01 -7.64 3.02
CA PHE A 295 2.54 -8.93 2.58
C PHE A 295 1.51 -10.05 2.50
N ILE A 296 0.44 -10.01 3.31
CA ILE A 296 -0.56 -11.09 3.36
C ILE A 296 -1.89 -10.66 2.82
N PHE A 297 -2.37 -9.49 3.28
CA PHE A 297 -3.67 -8.98 2.88
C PHE A 297 -3.65 -7.45 2.86
N ALA A 298 -3.94 -6.87 1.69
CA ALA A 298 -4.16 -5.45 1.52
C ALA A 298 -5.18 -5.24 0.39
N ASP A 299 -6.47 -5.19 0.75
CA ASP A 299 -7.56 -5.13 -0.22
C ASP A 299 -8.78 -4.38 0.33
N THR A 300 -9.65 -3.94 -0.58
CA THR A 300 -10.98 -3.43 -0.27
C THR A 300 -12.00 -4.52 -0.51
N ASN A 301 -12.75 -4.93 0.53
CA ASN A 301 -13.78 -5.95 0.37
C ASN A 301 -14.85 -5.89 1.46
N ARG A 302 -15.93 -6.68 1.30
CA ARG A 302 -17.06 -6.74 2.23
C ARG A 302 -16.63 -7.40 3.54
N ALA A 303 -16.82 -6.69 4.67
CA ALA A 303 -16.38 -7.18 5.97
C ALA A 303 -17.22 -6.63 7.14
N VAL A 304 -17.11 -7.32 8.27
CA VAL A 304 -17.47 -6.81 9.59
C VAL A 304 -16.20 -6.73 10.42
N ARG A 305 -15.91 -5.56 10.97
CA ARG A 305 -14.70 -5.26 11.73
C ARG A 305 -15.04 -4.71 13.10
N LEU A 306 -14.53 -5.34 14.16
CA LEU A 306 -14.47 -4.82 15.52
C LEU A 306 -13.06 -4.35 15.78
N PHE A 307 -12.89 -3.10 16.21
CA PHE A 307 -11.56 -2.51 16.42
C PHE A 307 -11.58 -1.46 17.51
N GLY A 308 -10.42 -1.16 18.00
CA GLY A 308 -10.26 -0.15 19.01
C GLY A 308 -8.81 0.02 19.44
N ASN A 309 -8.64 0.87 20.45
CA ASN A 309 -7.37 1.09 21.10
C ASN A 309 -7.51 1.00 22.62
N ARG A 310 -6.37 0.92 23.30
CA ARG A 310 -6.29 0.91 24.76
C ARG A 310 -4.96 1.48 25.23
N LEU A 311 -4.85 1.77 26.52
CA LEU A 311 -3.67 2.36 27.14
C LEU A 311 -3.24 3.68 26.49
N SER A 312 -4.18 4.60 26.28
CA SER A 312 -3.93 5.87 25.59
C SER A 312 -3.35 5.71 24.18
N ASN A 313 -3.93 4.80 23.42
CA ASN A 313 -3.50 4.43 22.06
C ASN A 313 -2.11 3.78 21.97
N GLN A 314 -1.60 3.23 23.06
CA GLN A 314 -0.37 2.41 23.01
C GLN A 314 -0.64 1.07 22.30
N ASP A 315 -1.79 0.47 22.57
CA ASP A 315 -2.22 -0.78 21.97
C ASP A 315 -3.41 -0.53 21.03
N GLN A 316 -3.40 -1.22 19.87
CA GLN A 316 -4.52 -1.24 18.94
C GLN A 316 -4.85 -2.69 18.58
N TYR A 317 -6.12 -2.97 18.33
CA TYR A 317 -6.57 -4.32 17.98
C TYR A 317 -7.66 -4.29 16.91
N ASN A 318 -7.68 -5.35 16.10
CA ASN A 318 -8.70 -5.60 15.09
C ASN A 318 -9.13 -7.07 15.13
N VAL A 319 -10.41 -7.27 15.00
CA VAL A 319 -11.03 -8.55 14.67
C VAL A 319 -11.89 -8.28 13.45
N ILE A 320 -11.50 -8.81 12.30
CA ILE A 320 -12.21 -8.55 11.05
C ILE A 320 -12.51 -9.85 10.32
N TRP A 321 -13.74 -9.99 9.89
CA TRP A 321 -14.20 -11.10 9.07
C TRP A 321 -14.64 -10.57 7.72
N PHE A 322 -13.96 -11.02 6.68
CA PHE A 322 -14.29 -10.78 5.30
C PHE A 322 -15.16 -11.89 4.75
N ASP A 323 -16.22 -11.51 4.05
CA ASP A 323 -17.02 -12.32 3.15
C ASP A 323 -16.79 -11.71 1.75
N GLN A 324 -15.89 -12.34 1.00
CA GLN A 324 -15.29 -11.68 -0.15
C GLN A 324 -16.20 -11.70 -1.37
N THR A 325 -16.16 -10.63 -2.14
CA THR A 325 -16.81 -10.50 -3.43
C THR A 325 -15.82 -10.70 -4.57
N GLU A 326 -16.33 -11.11 -5.72
CA GLU A 326 -15.54 -11.20 -6.96
C GLU A 326 -15.06 -9.81 -7.38
N LYS A 327 -13.98 -9.80 -8.16
CA LYS A 327 -13.49 -8.59 -8.81
C LYS A 327 -13.68 -8.68 -10.32
N ASP A 328 -14.02 -7.56 -10.94
CA ASP A 328 -13.95 -7.43 -12.38
C ASP A 328 -12.52 -7.68 -12.89
N THR A 329 -12.36 -8.45 -13.93
CA THR A 329 -11.06 -8.90 -14.45
C THR A 329 -10.18 -7.75 -14.92
N ASN A 330 -10.79 -6.70 -15.47
CA ASN A 330 -10.08 -5.68 -16.23
C ASN A 330 -9.83 -4.40 -15.42
N SER A 331 -10.77 -4.03 -14.59
CA SER A 331 -10.67 -2.87 -13.71
C SER A 331 -10.22 -3.24 -12.30
N LEU A 332 -10.44 -4.49 -11.87
CA LEU A 332 -10.19 -5.03 -10.54
C LEU A 332 -11.07 -4.42 -9.45
N LEU A 333 -12.12 -3.72 -9.86
CA LEU A 333 -13.12 -3.19 -8.97
C LEU A 333 -13.99 -4.33 -8.42
N ASN A 334 -14.46 -4.15 -7.19
CA ASN A 334 -15.35 -5.11 -6.57
C ASN A 334 -16.68 -5.20 -7.32
N THR A 335 -17.15 -6.42 -7.53
CA THR A 335 -18.52 -6.69 -7.93
C THR A 335 -19.37 -7.00 -6.69
N PHE A 336 -20.67 -7.28 -6.88
CA PHE A 336 -21.53 -7.75 -5.78
C PHE A 336 -21.65 -9.30 -5.73
N ASP A 337 -21.00 -10.00 -6.68
CA ASP A 337 -21.02 -11.43 -6.76
C ASP A 337 -20.18 -12.05 -5.62
N ASP A 338 -20.66 -13.14 -5.06
CA ASP A 338 -19.95 -13.85 -4.00
C ASP A 338 -18.76 -14.62 -4.58
N ARG A 339 -17.58 -14.44 -3.99
CA ARG A 339 -16.37 -15.16 -4.35
C ARG A 339 -16.27 -16.56 -3.72
N HIS A 340 -17.11 -16.87 -2.75
CA HIS A 340 -17.01 -18.10 -1.94
C HIS A 340 -15.68 -18.21 -1.17
N GLN A 341 -15.16 -17.10 -0.74
CA GLN A 341 -13.94 -17.02 0.07
C GLN A 341 -14.21 -16.21 1.34
N ASN A 342 -13.82 -16.75 2.49
CA ASN A 342 -13.95 -16.09 3.78
C ASN A 342 -12.57 -15.94 4.41
N THR A 343 -12.31 -14.78 4.98
CA THR A 343 -11.05 -14.52 5.68
C THR A 343 -11.31 -13.89 7.04
N LEU A 344 -10.83 -14.54 8.12
CA LEU A 344 -10.80 -13.97 9.47
C LEU A 344 -9.40 -13.45 9.76
N ILE A 345 -9.29 -12.20 10.21
CA ILE A 345 -8.02 -11.59 10.57
C ILE A 345 -8.11 -11.07 12.01
N LEU A 346 -7.12 -11.41 12.81
CA LEU A 346 -6.91 -10.90 14.17
C LEU A 346 -5.56 -10.21 14.20
N ASN A 347 -5.54 -8.91 14.53
CA ASN A 347 -4.31 -8.15 14.65
C ASN A 347 -4.22 -7.49 16.02
N TYR A 348 -3.04 -7.48 16.58
CA TYR A 348 -2.72 -6.71 17.77
C TYR A 348 -1.43 -5.93 17.56
N TYR A 349 -1.53 -4.62 17.63
CA TYR A 349 -0.41 -3.70 17.48
C TYR A 349 -0.04 -3.12 18.83
N ARG A 350 1.26 -2.97 19.07
CA ARG A 350 1.79 -2.24 20.20
C ARG A 350 2.81 -1.22 19.75
N ASN A 351 2.51 0.05 20.08
CA ASN A 351 3.43 1.16 19.87
C ASN A 351 4.51 1.18 20.95
N ASP A 352 5.68 1.69 20.61
CA ASP A 352 6.83 1.83 21.53
C ASP A 352 7.18 0.52 22.26
N PHE A 353 7.17 -0.60 21.53
CA PHE A 353 7.53 -1.91 22.05
C PHE A 353 9.05 -2.04 22.15
N ILE A 354 9.57 -2.41 23.33
CA ILE A 354 11.01 -2.51 23.67
C ILE A 354 11.68 -1.14 23.76
N PHE A 355 11.55 -0.27 22.76
CA PHE A 355 12.08 1.09 22.77
C PHE A 355 11.15 2.07 22.04
N PRO A 356 11.19 3.38 22.40
CA PRO A 356 10.37 4.40 21.75
C PRO A 356 10.64 4.49 20.24
N GLY A 357 9.57 4.55 19.45
CA GLY A 357 9.64 4.63 18.00
C GLY A 357 9.66 3.27 17.29
N TYR A 358 9.59 2.16 18.01
CA TYR A 358 9.41 0.84 17.41
C TYR A 358 8.03 0.27 17.72
N ASN A 359 7.29 -0.03 16.66
CA ASN A 359 5.97 -0.62 16.72
C ASN A 359 6.03 -2.08 16.29
N THR A 360 5.32 -2.93 17.02
CA THR A 360 5.22 -4.35 16.69
C THR A 360 3.77 -4.76 16.48
N GLU A 361 3.60 -5.79 15.70
CA GLU A 361 2.31 -6.41 15.40
C GLU A 361 2.42 -7.91 15.49
N VAL A 362 1.42 -8.55 16.09
CA VAL A 362 1.18 -9.99 16.02
C VAL A 362 -0.17 -10.20 15.34
N SER A 363 -0.22 -11.10 14.37
CA SER A 363 -1.42 -11.34 13.58
C SER A 363 -1.71 -12.84 13.42
N PHE A 364 -2.98 -13.14 13.27
CA PHE A 364 -3.50 -14.45 12.88
C PHE A 364 -4.47 -14.24 11.73
N HIS A 365 -4.34 -15.06 10.67
CA HIS A 365 -5.28 -15.06 9.56
C HIS A 365 -5.78 -16.51 9.35
N TYR A 366 -7.05 -16.63 9.12
CA TYR A 366 -7.67 -17.86 8.59
C TYR A 366 -8.30 -17.53 7.25
N ASN A 367 -7.85 -18.18 6.21
CA ASN A 367 -8.40 -18.07 4.86
C ASN A 367 -9.04 -19.37 4.45
N ARG A 368 -10.30 -19.33 4.08
CA ARG A 368 -11.05 -20.43 3.52
C ARG A 368 -11.52 -20.07 2.13
N ASP A 369 -10.93 -20.68 1.13
CA ASP A 369 -11.29 -20.53 -0.28
C ASP A 369 -12.04 -21.80 -0.72
N GLN A 370 -13.36 -21.68 -0.90
CA GLN A 370 -14.24 -22.82 -1.13
C GLN A 370 -14.20 -23.26 -2.59
N ALA A 371 -14.51 -24.54 -2.82
CA ALA A 371 -14.63 -25.10 -4.14
C ALA A 371 -15.63 -24.33 -5.01
N SER A 372 -15.19 -23.78 -6.12
CA SER A 372 -16.03 -22.99 -7.03
C SER A 372 -15.53 -23.06 -8.47
N PHE A 373 -16.34 -22.55 -9.39
CA PHE A 373 -16.01 -22.50 -10.81
C PHE A 373 -16.17 -21.06 -11.30
N LYS A 374 -15.12 -20.49 -11.91
CA LYS A 374 -15.15 -19.13 -12.42
C LYS A 374 -14.44 -19.02 -13.76
N PHE A 375 -15.13 -18.46 -14.73
CA PHE A 375 -14.51 -17.84 -15.89
C PHE A 375 -14.39 -16.34 -15.66
N ASP A 376 -13.31 -15.76 -16.11
CA ASP A 376 -13.14 -14.32 -16.06
C ASP A 376 -14.01 -13.58 -17.10
N ASP A 377 -14.04 -12.25 -17.04
CA ASP A 377 -14.86 -11.41 -17.94
C ASP A 377 -14.35 -11.41 -19.38
N ASN A 378 -13.18 -11.99 -19.62
CA ASN A 378 -12.61 -12.19 -20.96
C ASN A 378 -12.81 -13.63 -21.48
N GLY A 379 -13.39 -14.54 -20.67
CA GLY A 379 -13.73 -15.92 -21.06
C GLY A 379 -12.68 -16.97 -20.69
N PHE A 380 -11.64 -16.64 -19.95
CA PHE A 380 -10.65 -17.59 -19.48
C PHE A 380 -11.09 -18.25 -18.17
N LEU A 381 -10.80 -19.55 -18.04
CA LEU A 381 -10.99 -20.27 -16.78
C LEU A 381 -9.94 -19.79 -15.77
N VAL A 382 -10.39 -19.27 -14.63
CA VAL A 382 -9.52 -18.76 -13.57
C VAL A 382 -9.65 -19.50 -12.25
N ARG A 383 -10.72 -20.28 -12.10
CA ARG A 383 -10.92 -21.12 -10.93
C ARG A 383 -11.79 -22.34 -11.30
N PRO A 384 -11.34 -23.58 -11.08
CA PRO A 384 -9.98 -23.94 -10.64
C PRO A 384 -8.89 -23.53 -11.64
N ASP A 385 -7.63 -23.53 -11.21
CA ASP A 385 -6.51 -23.26 -12.10
C ASP A 385 -6.50 -24.23 -13.28
N PRO A 386 -6.36 -23.77 -14.54
CA PRO A 386 -6.48 -24.62 -15.72
C PRO A 386 -5.18 -25.43 -15.99
N VAL A 387 -4.71 -26.15 -14.99
CA VAL A 387 -3.46 -26.93 -14.98
C VAL A 387 -3.70 -28.29 -14.36
N GLY A 388 -3.05 -29.32 -14.86
CA GLY A 388 -3.05 -30.66 -14.27
C GLY A 388 -4.47 -31.22 -14.08
N VAL A 389 -4.80 -31.61 -12.87
CA VAL A 389 -6.14 -32.07 -12.47
C VAL A 389 -6.96 -30.88 -12.00
N TYR A 390 -7.55 -30.16 -12.94
CA TYR A 390 -8.34 -28.96 -12.63
C TYR A 390 -9.79 -29.33 -12.26
N ALA A 391 -10.02 -29.57 -10.99
CA ALA A 391 -11.35 -29.75 -10.42
C ALA A 391 -11.58 -28.75 -9.28
N PRO A 392 -12.81 -28.25 -9.08
CA PRO A 392 -13.09 -27.38 -7.94
C PRO A 392 -12.71 -28.05 -6.62
N HIS A 393 -11.96 -27.35 -5.78
CA HIS A 393 -11.46 -27.83 -4.50
C HIS A 393 -11.44 -26.71 -3.47
N GLN A 394 -11.30 -27.08 -2.20
CA GLN A 394 -11.21 -26.14 -1.10
C GLN A 394 -9.79 -26.05 -0.59
N VAL A 395 -9.37 -24.81 -0.26
CA VAL A 395 -8.09 -24.51 0.41
C VAL A 395 -8.39 -23.83 1.74
N ASP A 396 -7.92 -24.43 2.83
CA ASP A 396 -7.95 -23.85 4.17
C ASP A 396 -6.54 -23.54 4.63
N ALA A 397 -6.22 -22.26 4.87
CA ALA A 397 -4.88 -21.82 5.27
C ALA A 397 -4.93 -20.95 6.52
N TYR A 398 -4.01 -21.20 7.46
CA TYR A 398 -3.86 -20.49 8.73
C TYR A 398 -2.49 -19.85 8.79
N TYR A 399 -2.46 -18.53 8.94
CA TYR A 399 -1.23 -17.75 8.99
C TYR A 399 -1.01 -17.23 10.41
N LEU A 400 0.21 -17.38 10.91
CA LEU A 400 0.70 -16.72 12.11
C LEU A 400 1.77 -15.71 11.72
N GLY A 401 1.57 -14.45 12.08
CA GLY A 401 2.43 -13.35 11.68
C GLY A 401 3.03 -12.57 12.85
N TRP A 402 4.25 -12.12 12.62
CA TRP A 402 4.93 -11.14 13.46
C TRP A 402 5.59 -10.11 12.56
N ALA A 403 5.20 -8.85 12.73
CA ALA A 403 5.76 -7.74 11.98
C ALA A 403 6.19 -6.61 12.91
N GLY A 404 7.10 -5.77 12.43
CA GLY A 404 7.53 -4.60 13.15
C GLY A 404 8.06 -3.52 12.24
N ASN A 405 7.90 -2.28 12.69
CA ASN A 405 8.38 -1.10 11.98
C ASN A 405 8.82 -0.03 13.00
N GLY A 406 9.97 0.57 12.78
CA GLY A 406 10.44 1.60 13.69
C GLY A 406 11.78 2.19 13.32
N HIS A 407 12.30 3.04 14.22
CA HIS A 407 13.58 3.70 14.00
C HIS A 407 14.37 3.87 15.31
N ILE A 408 15.68 3.87 15.18
CA ILE A 408 16.63 4.26 16.21
C ILE A 408 17.51 5.36 15.61
N ASN A 409 17.31 6.60 16.05
CA ASN A 409 17.94 7.77 15.44
C ASN A 409 17.66 7.84 13.93
N ARG A 410 18.70 7.65 13.11
CA ARG A 410 18.61 7.67 11.64
C ARG A 410 18.43 6.29 11.00
N PHE A 411 18.52 5.21 11.79
CA PHE A 411 18.30 3.87 11.29
C PHE A 411 16.84 3.48 11.40
N ASN A 412 16.28 3.03 10.32
CA ASN A 412 14.95 2.45 10.31
C ASN A 412 15.05 0.94 10.13
N VAL A 413 14.16 0.23 10.79
CA VAL A 413 14.00 -1.22 10.67
C VAL A 413 12.55 -1.54 10.36
N SER A 414 12.31 -2.38 9.37
CA SER A 414 11.01 -2.96 9.09
C SER A 414 11.21 -4.44 8.85
N HIS A 415 10.39 -5.26 9.47
CA HIS A 415 10.45 -6.71 9.28
C HIS A 415 9.05 -7.32 9.30
N ALA A 416 8.93 -8.49 8.69
CA ALA A 416 7.76 -9.36 8.77
C ALA A 416 8.20 -10.82 8.70
N ALA A 417 7.52 -11.68 9.44
CA ALA A 417 7.70 -13.13 9.41
C ALA A 417 6.33 -13.79 9.52
N TYR A 418 6.05 -14.74 8.64
CA TYR A 418 4.80 -15.47 8.60
C TYR A 418 5.05 -16.96 8.46
N TYR A 419 4.33 -17.74 9.24
CA TYR A 419 4.24 -19.17 9.13
C TYR A 419 2.83 -19.56 8.70
N VAL A 420 2.71 -20.48 7.76
CA VAL A 420 1.43 -20.91 7.20
C VAL A 420 1.31 -22.42 7.35
N THR A 421 0.15 -22.87 7.82
CA THR A 421 -0.24 -24.27 7.84
C THR A 421 -1.68 -24.41 7.37
N GLY A 422 -2.07 -25.58 6.88
CA GLY A 422 -3.43 -25.80 6.37
C GLY A 422 -3.52 -27.03 5.52
N ASN A 423 -4.53 -27.04 4.67
CA ASN A 423 -4.83 -28.16 3.78
C ASN A 423 -5.38 -27.66 2.44
N ASP A 424 -4.92 -28.25 1.36
CA ASP A 424 -5.45 -28.13 0.01
C ASP A 424 -6.07 -29.49 -0.37
N GLU A 425 -7.38 -29.54 -0.61
CA GLU A 425 -8.09 -30.80 -0.90
C GLU A 425 -7.64 -31.44 -2.20
N LEU A 426 -7.21 -30.63 -3.16
CA LEU A 426 -6.75 -31.12 -4.45
C LEU A 426 -5.88 -30.07 -5.13
N ASN A 427 -4.59 -30.12 -4.95
CA ASN A 427 -3.70 -29.23 -5.69
C ASN A 427 -3.68 -29.62 -7.18
N PRO A 428 -3.92 -28.68 -8.11
CA PRO A 428 -3.99 -29.00 -9.53
C PRO A 428 -2.68 -29.55 -10.10
N LEU A 429 -1.55 -29.06 -9.63
CA LEU A 429 -0.22 -29.47 -10.11
C LEU A 429 0.18 -30.82 -9.52
N ALA A 430 -0.05 -31.04 -8.25
CA ALA A 430 0.19 -32.32 -7.57
C ALA A 430 -0.81 -33.40 -7.98
N GLY A 431 -2.05 -33.02 -8.33
CA GLY A 431 -3.13 -33.95 -8.61
C GLY A 431 -3.62 -34.71 -7.37
N ALA A 432 -3.33 -34.24 -6.18
CA ALA A 432 -3.62 -34.88 -4.90
C ALA A 432 -3.88 -33.85 -3.79
N GLN A 433 -4.44 -34.33 -2.67
CA GLN A 433 -4.54 -33.57 -1.44
C GLN A 433 -3.14 -33.33 -0.86
N GLN A 434 -2.92 -32.12 -0.33
CA GLN A 434 -1.65 -31.74 0.29
C GLN A 434 -1.85 -31.00 1.61
N ASP A 435 -0.96 -31.23 2.57
CA ASP A 435 -0.85 -30.46 3.79
C ASP A 435 0.06 -29.26 3.56
N ILE A 436 -0.38 -28.06 3.94
CA ILE A 436 0.35 -26.81 3.75
C ILE A 436 1.30 -26.60 4.92
N ASN A 437 2.59 -26.29 4.60
CA ASN A 437 3.62 -25.98 5.57
C ASN A 437 4.65 -25.02 4.95
N ALA A 438 4.39 -23.72 5.06
CA ALA A 438 5.18 -22.71 4.36
C ALA A 438 5.59 -21.55 5.28
N PHE A 439 6.64 -20.83 4.87
CA PHE A 439 7.22 -19.74 5.65
C PHE A 439 7.64 -18.57 4.76
N MET A 440 7.48 -17.34 5.28
CA MET A 440 7.97 -16.11 4.66
C MET A 440 8.68 -15.23 5.69
N GLY A 441 9.76 -14.57 5.28
CA GLY A 441 10.47 -13.56 6.04
C GLY A 441 10.90 -12.38 5.19
N ALA A 442 10.74 -11.18 5.72
CA ALA A 442 11.18 -9.92 5.10
C ALA A 442 11.89 -9.05 6.13
N LEU A 443 12.99 -8.44 5.72
CA LEU A 443 13.74 -7.47 6.52
C LEU A 443 14.19 -6.32 5.64
N GLU A 444 13.90 -5.10 6.05
CA GLU A 444 14.43 -3.89 5.43
C GLU A 444 15.10 -3.02 6.49
N LEU A 445 16.33 -2.66 6.23
CA LEU A 445 17.09 -1.69 7.01
C LEU A 445 17.32 -0.46 6.14
N SER A 446 17.09 0.71 6.70
CA SER A 446 17.42 1.95 6.00
C SER A 446 18.09 2.98 6.92
N TYR A 447 18.84 3.86 6.29
CA TYR A 447 19.54 4.94 6.96
C TYR A 447 19.20 6.27 6.31
N ASP A 448 18.63 7.17 7.11
CA ASP A 448 18.25 8.52 6.66
C ASP A 448 19.39 9.50 6.90
N ARG A 449 19.83 10.15 5.82
CA ARG A 449 20.83 11.20 5.89
C ARG A 449 20.36 12.47 5.17
N ASP A 450 19.73 13.36 5.93
CA ASP A 450 19.22 14.63 5.44
C ASP A 450 18.27 14.45 4.23
N TRP A 451 18.72 14.73 3.02
CA TRP A 451 17.98 14.60 1.77
C TRP A 451 18.10 13.21 1.12
N ALA A 452 18.84 12.28 1.72
CA ALA A 452 19.12 10.96 1.14
C ALA A 452 18.75 9.83 2.10
N ARG A 453 18.20 8.74 1.55
CA ARG A 453 17.93 7.48 2.24
C ARG A 453 18.61 6.34 1.51
N PHE A 454 19.35 5.51 2.25
CA PHE A 454 19.94 4.27 1.78
C PHE A 454 19.14 3.11 2.35
N ARG A 455 18.85 2.11 1.51
CA ARG A 455 18.08 0.92 1.91
C ARG A 455 18.84 -0.35 1.56
N CYS A 456 18.68 -1.36 2.41
CA CYS A 456 19.09 -2.73 2.15
C CYS A 456 17.97 -3.64 2.63
N SER A 457 17.47 -4.52 1.75
CA SER A 457 16.35 -5.39 2.08
C SER A 457 16.67 -6.83 1.70
N TYR A 458 16.12 -7.76 2.46
CA TYR A 458 16.14 -9.19 2.18
C TYR A 458 14.72 -9.75 2.29
N PHE A 459 14.34 -10.56 1.31
CA PHE A 459 13.07 -11.26 1.29
C PHE A 459 13.29 -12.75 1.03
N TYR A 460 12.56 -13.58 1.75
CA TYR A 460 12.53 -15.02 1.61
C TYR A 460 11.08 -15.50 1.62
N ALA A 461 10.69 -16.27 0.63
CA ALA A 461 9.48 -17.08 0.63
C ALA A 461 9.85 -18.51 0.31
N SER A 462 9.41 -19.46 1.13
CA SER A 462 9.68 -20.88 0.89
C SER A 462 9.09 -21.34 -0.45
N GLY A 463 9.75 -22.27 -1.09
CA GLY A 463 9.28 -22.95 -2.29
C GLY A 463 9.05 -24.43 -2.02
N ASP A 464 8.28 -25.06 -2.86
CA ASP A 464 8.04 -26.51 -2.82
C ASP A 464 9.16 -27.24 -3.52
N SER A 465 9.76 -28.19 -2.83
CA SER A 465 10.87 -28.99 -3.35
C SER A 465 10.44 -30.27 -4.07
N ASP A 466 9.25 -30.78 -3.79
CA ASP A 466 8.66 -31.95 -4.42
C ASP A 466 7.14 -31.79 -4.57
N PRO A 467 6.68 -31.20 -5.66
CA PRO A 467 5.25 -30.97 -5.91
C PRO A 467 4.39 -32.24 -5.98
N THR A 468 5.01 -33.41 -6.00
CA THR A 468 4.30 -34.69 -6.14
C THR A 468 4.09 -35.43 -4.82
N ASP A 469 4.64 -34.93 -3.74
CA ASP A 469 4.44 -35.49 -2.41
C ASP A 469 3.13 -34.98 -1.74
N SER A 470 2.93 -35.24 -0.45
CA SER A 470 1.75 -34.84 0.30
C SER A 470 1.89 -33.49 1.00
N GLN A 471 2.97 -32.74 0.76
CA GLN A 471 3.25 -31.46 1.41
C GLN A 471 3.34 -30.35 0.38
N ALA A 472 2.68 -29.23 0.64
CA ALA A 472 2.80 -28.00 -0.13
C ALA A 472 3.62 -26.97 0.68
N ASN A 473 4.88 -26.79 0.29
CA ASN A 473 5.85 -25.98 1.06
C ASN A 473 6.12 -24.59 0.47
N GLY A 474 5.51 -24.24 -0.65
CA GLY A 474 5.64 -22.93 -1.29
C GLY A 474 4.76 -21.89 -0.63
N PHE A 475 5.34 -20.81 -0.15
CA PHE A 475 4.57 -19.74 0.49
C PHE A 475 3.70 -19.01 -0.54
N ASP A 476 2.43 -18.79 -0.20
CA ASP A 476 1.53 -17.93 -0.95
C ASP A 476 0.72 -17.04 0.03
N ALA A 477 0.37 -15.84 -0.41
CA ALA A 477 -0.40 -14.87 0.36
C ALA A 477 -1.90 -14.95 0.03
N ILE A 478 -2.73 -14.22 0.74
CA ILE A 478 -4.18 -14.15 0.47
C ILE A 478 -4.43 -13.15 -0.67
N PHE A 479 -4.26 -11.85 -0.38
CA PHE A 479 -4.31 -10.74 -1.34
C PHE A 479 -3.22 -9.73 -1.01
N ASP A 480 -1.97 -10.08 -1.32
CA ASP A 480 -0.83 -9.22 -1.08
C ASP A 480 -0.79 -8.00 -2.03
N ASN A 481 -0.27 -6.90 -1.51
CA ASN A 481 0.09 -5.71 -2.27
C ASN A 481 1.31 -5.05 -1.63
N PRO A 482 2.48 -5.71 -1.68
CA PRO A 482 3.63 -5.32 -0.88
C PRO A 482 4.32 -4.06 -1.40
N ASN A 483 4.54 -3.11 -0.50
CA ASN A 483 5.43 -1.98 -0.73
C ASN A 483 6.80 -2.26 -0.11
N PHE A 484 7.65 -2.96 -0.87
CA PHE A 484 8.93 -3.47 -0.40
C PHE A 484 9.93 -3.55 -1.55
N ALA A 485 11.24 -3.45 -1.28
CA ALA A 485 12.33 -3.64 -2.24
C ALA A 485 12.17 -2.84 -3.55
N GLY A 486 11.79 -1.57 -3.44
CA GLY A 486 11.55 -0.68 -4.57
C GLY A 486 10.08 -0.51 -4.94
N GLY A 487 9.18 -1.33 -4.41
CA GLY A 487 7.74 -1.21 -4.62
C GLY A 487 7.37 -1.13 -6.11
N GLU A 488 6.51 -0.20 -6.45
CA GLU A 488 6.01 0.00 -7.82
C GLU A 488 7.08 0.36 -8.87
N PHE A 489 8.25 0.86 -8.45
CA PHE A 489 9.34 1.17 -9.37
C PHE A 489 10.11 -0.07 -9.82
N SER A 490 10.10 -1.15 -9.02
CA SER A 490 10.80 -2.39 -9.32
C SER A 490 10.09 -3.16 -10.42
N TYR A 491 10.85 -3.70 -11.38
CA TYR A 491 10.31 -4.53 -12.43
C TYR A 491 9.62 -5.77 -11.85
N TRP A 492 10.29 -6.46 -10.92
CA TRP A 492 9.78 -7.69 -10.35
C TRP A 492 8.47 -7.51 -9.60
N ASN A 493 8.41 -6.55 -8.69
CA ASN A 493 7.20 -6.30 -7.91
C ASN A 493 6.02 -5.91 -8.81
N ARG A 494 6.29 -5.12 -9.86
CA ARG A 494 5.29 -4.59 -10.76
C ARG A 494 4.83 -5.61 -11.81
N GLN A 495 5.73 -6.36 -12.42
CA GLN A 495 5.44 -7.19 -13.60
C GLN A 495 5.26 -8.68 -13.31
N GLN A 496 6.00 -9.25 -12.40
CA GLN A 496 6.01 -10.68 -12.04
C GLN A 496 6.36 -11.62 -13.21
N ILE A 497 6.42 -12.91 -12.93
CA ILE A 497 6.49 -13.98 -13.94
C ILE A 497 5.07 -14.41 -14.30
N LYS A 498 4.75 -14.45 -15.58
CA LYS A 498 3.43 -14.81 -16.10
C LYS A 498 3.48 -16.18 -16.77
N LEU A 499 3.42 -17.27 -15.96
CA LEU A 499 3.46 -18.62 -16.51
C LEU A 499 2.12 -19.08 -17.08
N PHE A 500 1.02 -18.72 -16.44
CA PHE A 500 -0.33 -18.96 -16.93
C PHE A 500 -1.29 -17.92 -16.36
N GLY A 501 -2.56 -18.01 -16.79
CA GLY A 501 -3.57 -17.06 -16.38
C GLY A 501 -3.65 -15.84 -17.26
N VAL A 502 -4.60 -14.98 -16.95
CA VAL A 502 -4.99 -13.81 -17.74
C VAL A 502 -4.75 -12.50 -17.01
N ASN A 503 -3.81 -12.49 -16.12
CA ASN A 503 -3.46 -11.30 -15.37
C ASN A 503 -2.87 -10.22 -16.29
N LEU A 504 -3.74 -9.60 -17.09
CA LEU A 504 -3.41 -8.56 -18.06
C LEU A 504 -3.34 -7.17 -17.42
N VAL A 505 -3.84 -7.04 -16.21
CA VAL A 505 -3.73 -5.83 -15.41
C VAL A 505 -2.50 -5.96 -14.53
N GLN A 506 -1.76 -4.87 -14.41
CA GLN A 506 -0.62 -4.79 -13.53
C GLN A 506 -0.98 -5.12 -12.09
N ARG A 507 -0.08 -5.83 -11.42
CA ARG A 507 -0.18 -6.19 -10.00
C ARG A 507 1.16 -6.11 -9.31
N GLN A 508 1.16 -5.54 -8.14
CA GLN A 508 2.31 -5.56 -7.24
C GLN A 508 2.29 -6.85 -6.43
N SER A 509 3.31 -7.67 -6.57
CA SER A 509 3.55 -8.85 -5.73
C SER A 509 5.04 -9.19 -5.76
N LEU A 510 5.56 -9.67 -4.63
CA LEU A 510 6.91 -10.22 -4.55
C LEU A 510 6.93 -11.73 -4.76
N ILE A 511 5.80 -12.40 -4.58
CA ILE A 511 5.70 -13.86 -4.59
C ILE A 511 5.39 -14.34 -6.00
N PRO A 512 6.17 -15.27 -6.57
CA PRO A 512 5.90 -15.86 -7.87
C PRO A 512 4.79 -16.93 -7.76
N ASN A 513 3.57 -16.49 -7.38
CA ASN A 513 2.45 -17.41 -7.25
C ASN A 513 2.10 -18.03 -8.60
N LEU A 514 1.80 -19.33 -8.62
CA LEU A 514 1.32 -20.04 -9.79
C LEU A 514 -0.22 -20.08 -9.84
N ARG A 515 -0.86 -18.93 -9.60
CA ARG A 515 -2.30 -18.78 -9.74
C ARG A 515 -2.65 -18.40 -11.18
N SER A 516 -3.78 -18.87 -11.64
CA SER A 516 -4.35 -18.46 -12.94
C SER A 516 -4.64 -16.95 -13.00
N SER A 517 -5.09 -16.38 -11.91
CA SER A 517 -5.28 -14.95 -11.70
C SER A 517 -5.07 -14.63 -10.22
N LYS A 518 -4.38 -13.54 -9.92
CA LYS A 518 -4.06 -13.15 -8.54
C LYS A 518 -5.31 -12.96 -7.66
N PHE A 519 -6.36 -12.34 -8.19
CA PHE A 519 -7.57 -12.01 -7.43
C PHE A 519 -8.75 -12.94 -7.67
N GLN A 520 -8.75 -13.68 -8.78
CA GLN A 520 -9.85 -14.58 -9.14
C GLN A 520 -9.46 -16.06 -9.03
N GLY A 521 -8.15 -16.38 -9.07
CA GLY A 521 -7.61 -17.73 -8.81
C GLY A 521 -7.51 -18.04 -7.31
N GLN A 522 -7.34 -19.31 -6.97
CA GLN A 522 -7.14 -19.78 -5.60
C GLN A 522 -5.69 -19.64 -5.15
N THR A 523 -5.44 -19.60 -3.84
CA THR A 523 -4.09 -19.70 -3.29
C THR A 523 -3.45 -21.01 -3.67
N ASN A 524 -2.17 -20.98 -4.07
CA ASN A 524 -1.44 -22.15 -4.52
C ASN A 524 -0.09 -22.27 -3.81
N PHE A 525 0.00 -23.21 -2.88
CA PHE A 525 1.19 -23.46 -2.08
C PHE A 525 2.20 -24.42 -2.74
N VAL A 526 1.89 -24.88 -3.94
CA VAL A 526 2.85 -25.57 -4.82
C VAL A 526 3.43 -24.54 -5.79
N ASN A 527 4.43 -23.82 -5.34
CA ASN A 527 5.08 -22.74 -6.10
C ASN A 527 6.58 -22.73 -5.83
N PRO A 528 7.38 -22.03 -6.64
CA PRO A 528 8.84 -22.09 -6.52
C PRO A 528 9.40 -21.32 -5.32
N GLY A 529 8.62 -20.48 -4.66
CA GLY A 529 9.15 -19.52 -3.70
C GLY A 529 10.17 -18.57 -4.33
N ILE A 530 10.68 -17.64 -3.53
CA ILE A 530 11.64 -16.64 -4.01
C ILE A 530 12.59 -16.20 -2.89
N GLN A 531 13.79 -15.81 -3.27
CA GLN A 531 14.72 -15.05 -2.47
C GLN A 531 15.10 -13.78 -3.22
N LEU A 532 15.24 -12.68 -2.49
CA LEU A 532 15.57 -11.38 -3.03
C LEU A 532 16.49 -10.61 -2.09
N VAL A 533 17.54 -10.01 -2.67
CA VAL A 533 18.35 -8.99 -1.98
C VAL A 533 18.20 -7.67 -2.72
N ASN A 534 17.93 -6.60 -1.98
CA ASN A 534 17.76 -5.25 -2.52
C ASN A 534 18.82 -4.29 -1.97
N ALA A 535 19.28 -3.41 -2.84
CA ALA A 535 19.96 -2.18 -2.49
C ALA A 535 19.20 -1.00 -3.10
N GLY A 536 18.79 -0.04 -2.28
CA GLY A 536 18.00 1.11 -2.70
C GLY A 536 18.62 2.44 -2.26
N PHE A 537 18.37 3.47 -3.04
CA PHE A 537 18.79 4.84 -2.76
C PHE A 537 17.69 5.81 -3.18
N ASP A 538 17.19 6.59 -2.22
CA ASP A 538 16.22 7.67 -2.46
C ASP A 538 16.87 9.01 -2.18
N ALA A 539 16.54 10.03 -2.98
CA ALA A 539 17.05 11.38 -2.83
C ALA A 539 15.94 12.42 -2.97
N ASP A 540 15.73 13.22 -1.96
CA ASP A 540 14.90 14.43 -2.03
C ASP A 540 15.68 15.54 -2.71
N LEU A 541 15.61 15.59 -4.07
CA LEU A 541 16.36 16.58 -4.87
C LEU A 541 15.88 18.00 -4.59
N THR A 542 14.59 18.15 -4.31
CA THR A 542 13.96 19.36 -3.81
C THR A 542 12.85 18.96 -2.82
N THR A 543 12.24 19.92 -2.14
CA THR A 543 11.07 19.70 -1.30
C THR A 543 9.85 19.13 -2.07
N LYS A 544 9.88 19.18 -3.41
CA LYS A 544 8.80 18.75 -4.30
C LYS A 544 9.16 17.57 -5.17
N LEU A 545 10.43 17.23 -5.31
CA LEU A 545 10.94 16.23 -6.23
C LEU A 545 11.81 15.22 -5.50
N LYS A 546 11.37 13.97 -5.52
CA LYS A 546 12.10 12.81 -5.00
C LYS A 546 12.56 11.92 -6.15
N TRP A 547 13.78 11.42 -6.05
CA TRP A 547 14.37 10.45 -6.97
C TRP A 547 14.58 9.13 -6.24
N ILE A 548 14.16 8.03 -6.85
CA ILE A 548 14.13 6.69 -6.25
C ILE A 548 14.88 5.72 -7.15
N ASN A 549 15.79 4.93 -6.58
CA ASN A 549 16.58 3.96 -7.31
C ASN A 549 16.64 2.63 -6.56
N ASN A 550 16.57 1.51 -7.28
CA ASN A 550 16.66 0.18 -6.70
C ASN A 550 17.43 -0.77 -7.61
N ALA A 551 18.12 -1.70 -6.97
CA ALA A 551 18.72 -2.87 -7.59
C ALA A 551 18.31 -4.10 -6.77
N ASN A 552 17.65 -5.06 -7.41
CA ASN A 552 17.19 -6.30 -6.80
C ASN A 552 17.86 -7.47 -7.50
N TYR A 553 18.51 -8.35 -6.74
CA TYR A 553 18.95 -9.64 -7.25
C TYR A 553 18.01 -10.73 -6.74
N LEU A 554 17.51 -11.56 -7.68
CA LEU A 554 16.41 -12.49 -7.42
C LEU A 554 16.76 -13.91 -7.88
N TRP A 555 16.33 -14.89 -7.08
CA TRP A 555 16.40 -16.31 -7.47
C TRP A 555 15.23 -17.10 -6.85
N PHE A 556 14.84 -18.20 -7.50
CA PHE A 556 13.87 -19.14 -6.98
C PHE A 556 14.42 -19.87 -5.76
N ASN A 557 13.56 -20.26 -4.85
CA ASN A 557 13.96 -21.11 -3.72
C ASN A 557 14.05 -22.59 -4.15
N HIS A 558 13.03 -23.06 -4.90
CA HIS A 558 13.00 -24.39 -5.52
C HIS A 558 12.36 -24.30 -6.91
N THR A 559 12.90 -25.03 -7.88
CA THR A 559 12.42 -24.97 -9.28
C THR A 559 11.55 -26.14 -9.69
N ALA A 560 11.37 -27.14 -8.83
CA ALA A 560 10.59 -28.33 -9.13
C ALA A 560 9.14 -28.05 -9.59
N PRO A 561 8.37 -27.10 -9.00
CA PRO A 561 7.05 -26.74 -9.49
C PRO A 561 7.07 -26.20 -10.92
N LEU A 562 8.10 -25.43 -11.28
CA LEU A 562 8.27 -24.87 -12.61
C LEU A 562 8.62 -25.96 -13.64
N GLU A 563 9.47 -26.91 -13.27
CA GLU A 563 9.88 -28.03 -14.11
C GLU A 563 8.68 -28.93 -14.48
N ILE A 564 7.81 -29.21 -13.51
CA ILE A 564 6.60 -29.99 -13.75
C ILE A 564 5.61 -29.18 -14.61
N TYR A 565 5.37 -27.91 -14.25
CA TYR A 565 4.42 -27.07 -14.97
C TYR A 565 4.80 -26.86 -16.44
N THR A 566 6.07 -26.62 -16.72
CA THR A 566 6.55 -26.35 -18.08
C THR A 566 6.93 -27.62 -18.84
N PHE A 567 6.84 -28.81 -18.22
CA PHE A 567 7.29 -30.10 -18.78
C PHE A 567 8.75 -30.04 -19.24
N GLN A 568 9.56 -29.30 -18.53
CA GLN A 568 10.99 -29.14 -18.83
C GLN A 568 11.84 -30.06 -17.95
N GLY A 569 13.10 -30.21 -18.31
CA GLY A 569 14.11 -30.78 -17.45
C GLY A 569 14.50 -29.82 -16.33
N LYS A 570 15.70 -29.95 -15.80
CA LYS A 570 16.18 -29.09 -14.73
C LYS A 570 16.20 -27.60 -15.13
N VAL A 571 15.48 -26.77 -14.37
CA VAL A 571 15.52 -25.30 -14.44
C VAL A 571 16.51 -24.79 -13.39
N ARG A 572 17.36 -23.83 -13.75
CA ARG A 572 18.26 -23.16 -12.80
C ARG A 572 17.49 -22.16 -11.93
N ASP A 573 18.07 -21.74 -10.84
CA ASP A 573 17.39 -20.93 -9.81
C ASP A 573 17.51 -19.42 -10.05
N GLU A 574 18.47 -18.93 -10.85
CA GLU A 574 18.70 -17.50 -11.04
C GLU A 574 17.60 -16.85 -11.90
N ILE A 575 16.82 -15.92 -11.30
CA ILE A 575 15.84 -15.11 -12.02
C ILE A 575 16.52 -13.95 -12.72
N GLY A 576 17.40 -13.22 -12.02
CA GLY A 576 18.20 -12.15 -12.58
C GLY A 576 18.33 -10.90 -11.73
N LEU A 577 18.81 -9.83 -12.37
CA LEU A 577 19.03 -8.52 -11.77
C LEU A 577 17.97 -7.53 -12.28
N ASP A 578 17.12 -7.05 -11.36
CA ASP A 578 16.15 -5.99 -11.61
C ASP A 578 16.75 -4.64 -11.22
N LEU A 579 16.77 -3.72 -12.14
CA LEU A 579 17.25 -2.35 -11.97
C LEU A 579 16.13 -1.38 -12.25
N SER A 580 15.89 -0.43 -11.33
CA SER A 580 14.84 0.55 -11.51
C SER A 580 15.24 1.95 -11.04
N THR A 581 14.68 2.95 -11.70
CA THR A 581 14.79 4.35 -11.33
C THR A 581 13.48 5.06 -11.61
N GLY A 582 13.12 6.01 -10.75
CA GLY A 582 11.90 6.80 -10.92
C GLY A 582 11.88 8.08 -10.10
N ILE A 583 10.87 8.86 -10.32
CA ILE A 583 10.66 10.16 -9.68
C ILE A 583 9.24 10.27 -9.13
N GLU A 584 9.13 10.97 -8.01
CA GLU A 584 7.87 11.51 -7.49
C GLU A 584 7.96 13.04 -7.48
N TYR A 585 6.95 13.71 -8.01
CA TYR A 585 6.90 15.17 -8.04
C TYR A 585 5.58 15.69 -7.45
N ARG A 586 5.67 16.50 -6.40
CA ARG A 586 4.54 17.11 -5.68
C ARG A 586 4.56 18.63 -5.83
N PRO A 587 3.98 19.20 -6.89
CA PRO A 587 4.07 20.64 -7.17
C PRO A 587 3.48 21.52 -6.06
N LEU A 588 2.48 21.03 -5.32
CA LEU A 588 1.81 21.76 -4.24
C LEU A 588 2.31 21.38 -2.83
N LEU A 589 3.35 20.55 -2.71
CA LEU A 589 3.86 20.01 -1.44
C LEU A 589 2.85 19.13 -0.66
N ASN A 590 1.80 18.68 -1.33
CA ASN A 590 0.79 17.77 -0.80
C ASN A 590 0.46 16.72 -1.87
N ASN A 591 -0.48 15.85 -1.59
CA ASN A 591 -0.89 14.78 -2.49
C ASN A 591 -2.04 15.16 -3.44
N ASN A 592 -2.54 16.39 -3.40
CA ASN A 592 -3.62 16.82 -4.31
C ASN A 592 -3.20 16.84 -5.78
N ILE A 593 -1.92 17.07 -6.05
CA ILE A 593 -1.31 16.85 -7.36
C ILE A 593 -0.01 16.06 -7.15
N LEU A 594 0.04 14.85 -7.69
CA LEU A 594 1.21 13.99 -7.63
C LEU A 594 1.50 13.43 -9.02
N PHE A 595 2.73 13.52 -9.46
CA PHE A 595 3.24 12.84 -10.65
C PHE A 595 4.27 11.80 -10.23
N VAL A 596 4.08 10.57 -10.71
CA VAL A 596 5.00 9.46 -10.48
C VAL A 596 5.40 8.88 -11.83
N GLY A 597 6.65 8.63 -12.04
CA GLY A 597 7.11 7.99 -13.25
C GLY A 597 8.38 7.22 -13.02
N GLY A 598 8.53 6.11 -13.71
CA GLY A 598 9.68 5.25 -13.55
C GLY A 598 9.94 4.37 -14.75
N VAL A 599 11.18 3.90 -14.80
CA VAL A 599 11.62 2.87 -15.74
C VAL A 599 12.31 1.76 -14.98
N SER A 600 12.11 0.55 -15.41
CA SER A 600 12.73 -0.64 -14.82
C SER A 600 13.12 -1.64 -15.88
N GLY A 601 14.06 -2.52 -15.55
CA GLY A 601 14.49 -3.57 -16.44
C GLY A 601 14.98 -4.77 -15.67
N LEU A 602 14.67 -5.97 -16.20
CA LEU A 602 15.18 -7.24 -15.74
C LEU A 602 16.27 -7.73 -16.67
N VAL A 603 17.50 -7.75 -16.17
CA VAL A 603 18.61 -8.48 -16.80
C VAL A 603 18.41 -9.94 -16.43
N VAL A 604 17.92 -10.72 -17.39
CA VAL A 604 17.46 -12.10 -17.14
C VAL A 604 18.61 -13.02 -16.77
N GLY A 605 18.39 -13.79 -15.70
CA GLY A 605 19.29 -14.85 -15.26
C GLY A 605 19.07 -16.16 -16.00
N ASP A 606 19.85 -17.13 -15.62
CA ASP A 606 19.87 -18.42 -16.33
C ASP A 606 18.59 -19.24 -16.11
N GLY A 607 18.00 -19.20 -14.91
CA GLY A 607 16.73 -19.89 -14.63
C GLY A 607 15.55 -19.27 -15.38
N PHE A 608 15.55 -17.94 -15.49
CA PHE A 608 14.54 -17.25 -16.30
C PHE A 608 14.69 -17.62 -17.79
N ARG A 609 15.93 -17.72 -18.29
CA ARG A 609 16.19 -18.18 -19.65
C ARG A 609 15.75 -19.61 -19.88
N ASP A 610 15.98 -20.50 -18.92
CA ASP A 610 15.54 -21.91 -19.03
C ASP A 610 14.02 -22.01 -19.17
N LEU A 611 13.26 -21.15 -18.47
CA LEU A 611 11.80 -21.13 -18.54
C LEU A 611 11.26 -20.60 -19.88
N TYR A 612 11.88 -19.57 -20.43
CA TYR A 612 11.34 -18.82 -21.57
C TYR A 612 12.19 -18.95 -22.82
N GLN A 613 13.04 -19.99 -22.92
CA GLN A 613 13.88 -20.22 -24.08
C GLN A 613 13.03 -20.47 -25.34
N PRO A 614 13.06 -19.57 -26.34
CA PRO A 614 12.34 -19.78 -27.59
C PRO A 614 12.99 -20.91 -28.39
N LEU A 615 12.27 -21.44 -29.40
CA LEU A 615 12.83 -22.43 -30.33
C LEU A 615 14.00 -21.86 -31.14
N TYR A 616 13.98 -20.56 -31.41
CA TYR A 616 15.03 -19.83 -32.12
C TYR A 616 15.32 -18.50 -31.41
N GLY A 617 16.58 -18.15 -31.33
CA GLY A 617 17.03 -16.94 -30.66
C GLY A 617 17.30 -17.13 -29.16
N GLY A 618 17.45 -16.06 -28.42
CA GLY A 618 17.68 -16.02 -26.97
C GLY A 618 16.62 -15.22 -26.27
N VAL A 619 16.44 -15.45 -24.97
CA VAL A 619 15.53 -14.65 -24.12
C VAL A 619 16.13 -13.25 -23.97
N PRO A 620 15.44 -12.20 -24.41
CA PRO A 620 15.91 -10.82 -24.25
C PRO A 620 15.81 -10.35 -22.80
N ASN A 621 16.59 -9.34 -22.45
CA ASN A 621 16.33 -8.57 -21.23
C ASN A 621 15.00 -7.84 -21.38
N LEU A 622 14.26 -7.73 -20.29
CA LEU A 622 12.92 -7.13 -20.28
C LEU A 622 12.95 -5.72 -19.71
N ALA A 623 12.10 -4.87 -20.22
CA ALA A 623 12.00 -3.48 -19.77
C ALA A 623 10.54 -3.08 -19.54
N ALA A 624 10.34 -2.12 -18.65
CA ALA A 624 9.05 -1.48 -18.42
C ALA A 624 9.26 0.00 -18.12
N GLY A 625 8.28 0.81 -18.47
CA GLY A 625 8.23 2.21 -18.10
C GLY A 625 6.80 2.64 -17.87
N PHE A 626 6.57 3.46 -16.84
CA PHE A 626 5.24 3.95 -16.53
C PHE A 626 5.26 5.43 -16.18
N PHE A 627 4.14 6.04 -16.38
CA PHE A 627 3.84 7.39 -15.93
C PHE A 627 2.46 7.41 -15.30
N GLU A 628 2.41 7.97 -14.14
CA GLU A 628 1.20 8.10 -13.36
C GLU A 628 1.09 9.53 -12.84
N ALA A 629 -0.10 10.05 -12.85
CA ALA A 629 -0.33 11.42 -12.38
C ALA A 629 -1.59 11.47 -11.50
N VAL A 630 -1.64 12.15 -10.37
CA VAL A 630 -2.72 12.23 -9.37
C VAL A 630 -3.26 13.64 -9.28
N PHE A 631 -4.60 13.76 -9.19
CA PHE A 631 -5.23 15.01 -8.74
C PHE A 631 -6.33 14.65 -7.72
N GLU A 632 -6.39 15.27 -6.61
CA GLU A 632 -7.34 14.98 -5.55
C GLU A 632 -7.92 16.28 -4.99
N TYR A 633 -9.27 16.34 -4.94
CA TYR A 633 -10.01 17.43 -4.33
C TYR A 633 -10.59 17.00 -2.99
#